data_841b361a9359d3ce7e093a53f29f066e
#
_entry.id   841b361a9359d3ce7e093a53f29f066e
#
_cell.length_a   1.000
_cell.length_b   1.000
_cell.length_c   1.000
_cell.angle_alpha   90.00
_cell.angle_beta   90.00
_cell.angle_gamma   90.00
#
_symmetry.space_group_name_H-M   'P 1'
#
loop_
_entity.id
_entity.type
_entity.pdbx_description
1 polymer ?
#
loop_
_entity_poly.entity_id
_entity_poly.type
_entity_poly.pdbx_seq_one_letter_code
_entity_poly.pdbx_strand_id
1 'polypeptide(L)'
;MKKALLWILAVSFALIRPVYAEEWLPVREKSLEVQAGSPLDFSDILPETKIDENTRVIVTPAGELAIANDAAKPQRFLCASLALSPASGGFPDHDAADRYALQLKRHGYNIARFHYVDAALMADRAKDFDFDPQVLDRVHYFMAALKRNGIYWIMDGLSSTRGAYGGYEDRWDLKGDLKVDAQITDAGFDHWLKFQQAFLGKVNPYTGIAPIRDPALVAIVPSNENGLEFDSMVQEGVRGSVFQKQLQPLFNDWLSKKYGSDDALKQKWGWWTKEGSLEDRSVALPTNRNERSERMRDLQSFFIDVEQNATRRMTKALRDLGFRGIVLPYNNWPTIQTGISRSIQDAVAMNTYHDWVGSYEPGTSIEGKSSLEDGLRYLRTVGAARWLGRPFVITEYDHLFWNPYRYEAGLAAPAFAALQGWDVLCRHAHGPIVLAYGEDFRFKKQILPYAIALDPVARAGETLAALVFRRGDAKSTSLDIPFLVDGQKGLPQGVNDMEPELLTRLGLVGAIGLQSVSDAKPGVVAVAPQREGETPMAIVAKLKDAGHIDPSAPADLDSGKVVSETGELQLDAGAKALALRTPMTQALAFDKVGDGVELGAVSVKQADGRGLLSLSSLDGVPLKDSKRQLLILASDARNSGMRFRDADQHVIDDFGRLPVLIRRMEVGLRFDTSGTFKISPVGLDGRVRAPVATVKSGSIVRLSNDTPGGPTPYFLVERTE
;
A
#
# COMPACT_ATOMS: atom_id res chain seq x y z
N MET A 1 46.27 -71.91 -4.03
CA MET A 1 45.76 -70.99 -5.04
C MET A 1 44.65 -70.15 -4.38
N LYS A 2 45.03 -68.94 -3.90
CA LYS A 2 44.10 -68.01 -3.27
C LYS A 2 44.02 -66.77 -4.19
N LYS A 3 42.82 -66.49 -4.76
CA LYS A 3 42.54 -65.24 -5.51
C LYS A 3 42.11 -64.18 -4.51
N ALA A 4 42.85 -63.07 -4.42
CA ALA A 4 42.49 -61.88 -3.68
C ALA A 4 41.60 -61.01 -4.56
N LEU A 5 40.43 -60.62 -4.11
CA LEU A 5 39.50 -59.65 -4.70
C LEU A 5 39.83 -58.27 -4.15
N LEU A 6 40.33 -57.34 -5.01
CA LEU A 6 40.51 -55.94 -4.64
C LEU A 6 39.14 -55.22 -4.81
N TRP A 7 38.61 -54.63 -3.73
CA TRP A 7 37.50 -53.68 -3.78
C TRP A 7 38.09 -52.28 -3.93
N ILE A 8 37.74 -51.58 -5.03
CA ILE A 8 38.03 -50.14 -5.18
C ILE A 8 36.85 -49.38 -4.59
N LEU A 9 37.08 -48.72 -3.45
CA LEU A 9 36.13 -47.72 -2.91
C LEU A 9 36.30 -46.42 -3.69
N ALA A 10 35.31 -46.10 -4.53
CA ALA A 10 35.16 -44.77 -5.09
C ALA A 10 34.59 -43.83 -4.03
N VAL A 11 35.45 -43.00 -3.45
CA VAL A 11 35.02 -41.88 -2.57
C VAL A 11 34.54 -40.73 -3.45
N SER A 12 33.25 -40.58 -3.55
CA SER A 12 32.61 -39.41 -4.14
C SER A 12 32.85 -38.20 -3.24
N PHE A 13 33.80 -37.34 -3.60
CA PHE A 13 33.90 -36.00 -3.03
C PHE A 13 32.67 -35.18 -3.46
N ALA A 14 31.64 -35.17 -2.62
CA ALA A 14 30.62 -34.14 -2.72
C ALA A 14 31.31 -32.81 -2.41
N LEU A 15 31.43 -31.95 -3.40
CA LEU A 15 31.82 -30.56 -3.23
C LEU A 15 30.80 -29.88 -2.32
N ILE A 16 31.08 -29.89 -1.02
CA ILE A 16 30.40 -29.04 -0.05
C ILE A 16 30.77 -27.61 -0.44
N ARG A 17 29.89 -26.93 -1.18
CA ARG A 17 29.99 -25.48 -1.33
C ARG A 17 29.91 -24.89 0.07
N PRO A 18 30.88 -24.07 0.51
CA PRO A 18 30.78 -23.40 1.79
C PRO A 18 29.49 -22.56 1.77
N VAL A 19 28.56 -22.82 2.67
CA VAL A 19 27.48 -21.89 2.98
C VAL A 19 28.18 -20.71 3.61
N TYR A 20 28.43 -19.66 2.82
CA TYR A 20 28.93 -18.41 3.34
C TYR A 20 27.87 -17.90 4.34
N ALA A 21 28.25 -17.73 5.60
CA ALA A 21 27.41 -17.05 6.59
C ALA A 21 27.08 -15.66 6.03
N GLU A 22 25.80 -15.26 6.11
CA GLU A 22 25.38 -13.94 5.68
C GLU A 22 26.22 -12.86 6.38
N GLU A 23 26.83 -11.98 5.59
CA GLU A 23 27.64 -10.89 6.10
C GLU A 23 26.78 -9.64 6.23
N TRP A 24 26.75 -9.03 7.41
CA TRP A 24 25.95 -7.87 7.76
C TRP A 24 26.85 -6.66 8.03
N LEU A 25 26.66 -5.60 7.25
CA LEU A 25 27.54 -4.45 7.20
C LEU A 25 26.85 -3.24 7.85
N PRO A 26 27.48 -2.54 8.81
CA PRO A 26 26.87 -1.41 9.47
C PRO A 26 26.80 -0.19 8.54
N VAL A 27 25.60 0.42 8.48
CA VAL A 27 25.40 1.73 7.85
C VAL A 27 26.23 2.76 8.61
N ARG A 28 27.01 3.57 7.87
CA ARG A 28 27.94 4.54 8.43
C ARG A 28 27.42 5.97 8.37
N GLU A 29 26.49 6.26 7.48
CA GLU A 29 25.85 7.57 7.37
C GLU A 29 25.00 7.85 8.60
N LYS A 30 25.13 9.07 9.12
CA LYS A 30 24.26 9.57 10.19
C LYS A 30 23.08 10.38 9.61
N SER A 31 23.34 11.23 8.63
CA SER A 31 22.30 12.00 7.94
C SER A 31 21.62 11.15 6.88
N LEU A 32 20.30 11.32 6.78
CA LEU A 32 19.45 10.73 5.76
C LEU A 32 18.85 11.79 4.83
N GLU A 33 19.27 13.04 4.98
CA GLU A 33 18.83 14.15 4.14
C GLU A 33 19.49 14.10 2.77
N VAL A 34 18.68 13.87 1.75
CA VAL A 34 19.13 13.89 0.36
C VAL A 34 19.59 15.29 -0.02
N GLN A 35 20.79 15.38 -0.58
CA GLN A 35 21.38 16.64 -0.99
C GLN A 35 20.82 17.15 -2.32
N ALA A 36 20.73 18.47 -2.46
CA ALA A 36 20.28 19.12 -3.68
C ALA A 36 21.15 18.72 -4.89
N GLY A 37 20.52 18.42 -6.03
CA GLY A 37 21.18 18.05 -7.28
C GLY A 37 21.86 16.68 -7.26
N SER A 38 21.71 15.89 -6.18
CA SER A 38 22.24 14.54 -6.09
C SER A 38 21.44 13.56 -6.97
N PRO A 39 21.97 12.33 -7.24
CA PRO A 39 21.22 11.31 -7.98
C PRO A 39 19.91 10.86 -7.33
N LEU A 40 19.70 11.16 -6.04
CA LEU A 40 18.49 10.86 -5.29
C LEU A 40 17.56 12.07 -5.12
N ASP A 41 17.93 13.23 -5.65
CA ASP A 41 17.09 14.43 -5.67
C ASP A 41 16.22 14.44 -6.94
N PHE A 42 14.96 14.18 -6.77
CA PHE A 42 13.99 14.14 -7.88
C PHE A 42 13.24 15.46 -8.09
N SER A 43 13.62 16.54 -7.40
CA SER A 43 12.96 17.84 -7.52
C SER A 43 12.93 18.36 -8.96
N ASP A 44 14.00 18.11 -9.74
CA ASP A 44 14.11 18.56 -11.13
C ASP A 44 13.65 17.50 -12.16
N ILE A 45 13.45 16.25 -11.73
CA ILE A 45 13.08 15.14 -12.62
C ILE A 45 11.56 14.98 -12.72
N LEU A 46 10.86 15.38 -11.66
CA LEU A 46 9.42 15.23 -11.53
C LEU A 46 8.75 16.62 -11.56
N PRO A 47 7.57 16.73 -12.20
CA PRO A 47 6.87 18.02 -12.31
C PRO A 47 6.64 18.68 -10.95
N GLU A 48 6.98 19.96 -10.81
CA GLU A 48 6.62 20.77 -9.67
C GLU A 48 5.24 21.38 -9.86
N THR A 49 4.43 21.36 -8.79
CA THR A 49 3.10 21.95 -8.81
C THR A 49 3.01 23.07 -7.78
N LYS A 50 2.74 24.30 -8.22
CA LYS A 50 2.31 25.37 -7.32
C LYS A 50 0.84 25.13 -6.97
N ILE A 51 0.54 24.89 -5.71
CA ILE A 51 -0.82 24.54 -5.27
C ILE A 51 -1.67 25.79 -5.04
N ASP A 52 -2.67 25.98 -5.90
CA ASP A 52 -3.70 27.02 -5.82
C ASP A 52 -5.05 26.50 -6.39
N GLU A 53 -6.06 27.35 -6.54
CA GLU A 53 -7.36 26.94 -7.03
C GLU A 53 -7.34 26.38 -8.47
N ASN A 54 -6.40 26.82 -9.32
CA ASN A 54 -6.27 26.32 -10.69
C ASN A 54 -5.58 24.95 -10.75
N THR A 55 -4.85 24.60 -9.70
CA THR A 55 -4.15 23.32 -9.59
C THR A 55 -4.81 22.37 -8.59
N ARG A 56 -6.05 22.62 -8.23
CA ARG A 56 -6.84 21.67 -7.42
C ARG A 56 -6.93 20.32 -8.14
N VAL A 57 -6.80 19.24 -7.38
CA VAL A 57 -7.01 17.89 -7.91
C VAL A 57 -8.51 17.65 -8.13
N ILE A 58 -8.85 17.11 -9.28
CA ILE A 58 -10.21 16.79 -9.71
C ILE A 58 -10.30 15.33 -10.14
N VAL A 59 -11.52 14.81 -10.19
CA VAL A 59 -11.85 13.54 -10.85
C VAL A 59 -12.25 13.85 -12.28
N THR A 60 -11.59 13.23 -13.25
CA THR A 60 -11.92 13.37 -14.68
C THR A 60 -13.17 12.58 -15.05
N PRO A 61 -13.81 12.85 -16.19
CA PRO A 61 -14.91 12.01 -16.69
C PRO A 61 -14.51 10.54 -16.94
N ALA A 62 -13.22 10.26 -17.14
CA ALA A 62 -12.70 8.90 -17.28
C ALA A 62 -12.52 8.19 -15.93
N GLY A 63 -12.72 8.88 -14.81
CA GLY A 63 -12.56 8.32 -13.46
C GLY A 63 -11.12 8.26 -12.98
N GLU A 64 -10.28 9.19 -13.43
CA GLU A 64 -8.88 9.32 -13.02
C GLU A 64 -8.66 10.64 -12.28
N LEU A 65 -7.62 10.74 -11.49
CA LEU A 65 -7.22 12.01 -10.89
C LEU A 65 -6.39 12.86 -11.85
N ALA A 66 -6.72 14.13 -11.92
CA ALA A 66 -5.96 15.13 -12.70
C ALA A 66 -5.89 16.47 -11.96
N ILE A 67 -5.02 17.36 -12.43
CA ILE A 67 -4.96 18.74 -11.96
C ILE A 67 -5.91 19.61 -12.82
N ALA A 68 -6.70 20.48 -12.20
CA ALA A 68 -7.79 21.18 -12.87
C ALA A 68 -7.38 21.97 -14.12
N ASN A 69 -6.20 22.59 -14.14
CA ASN A 69 -5.68 23.32 -15.29
C ASN A 69 -5.06 22.42 -16.38
N ASP A 70 -4.94 21.10 -16.11
CA ASP A 70 -4.44 20.08 -17.06
C ASP A 70 -5.29 18.80 -16.97
N ALA A 71 -6.60 18.96 -17.03
CA ALA A 71 -7.59 17.89 -16.84
C ALA A 71 -7.50 16.76 -17.88
N ALA A 72 -6.86 17.01 -19.03
CA ALA A 72 -6.64 16.00 -20.07
C ALA A 72 -5.47 15.04 -19.75
N LYS A 73 -4.67 15.35 -18.72
CA LYS A 73 -3.50 14.58 -18.36
C LYS A 73 -3.65 13.99 -16.95
N PRO A 74 -4.01 12.71 -16.84
CA PRO A 74 -4.07 12.04 -15.55
C PRO A 74 -2.76 12.15 -14.78
N GLN A 75 -2.87 12.26 -13.47
CA GLN A 75 -1.73 12.36 -12.57
C GLN A 75 -1.71 11.20 -11.59
N ARG A 76 -0.52 10.65 -11.38
CA ARG A 76 -0.27 9.67 -10.31
C ARG A 76 0.33 10.35 -9.09
N PHE A 77 -0.12 9.97 -7.92
CA PHE A 77 0.31 10.55 -6.66
C PHE A 77 1.07 9.53 -5.83
N LEU A 78 2.37 9.76 -5.65
CA LEU A 78 3.18 9.02 -4.68
C LEU A 78 3.00 9.67 -3.32
N CYS A 79 2.53 8.89 -2.36
CA CYS A 79 2.04 9.38 -1.09
C CYS A 79 2.95 9.00 0.08
N ALA A 80 3.29 9.97 0.89
CA ALA A 80 3.91 9.75 2.19
C ALA A 80 2.83 9.60 3.27
N SER A 81 2.70 8.41 3.86
CA SER A 81 1.80 8.20 4.98
C SER A 81 2.44 8.70 6.28
N LEU A 82 1.91 9.79 6.83
CA LEU A 82 2.44 10.50 8.00
C LEU A 82 1.67 10.06 9.26
N ALA A 83 2.01 8.89 9.80
CA ALA A 83 1.43 8.38 11.04
C ALA A 83 2.10 9.04 12.27
N LEU A 84 1.86 10.33 12.45
CA LEU A 84 2.51 11.17 13.46
C LEU A 84 1.75 11.18 14.80
N SER A 85 1.52 9.99 15.36
CA SER A 85 0.94 9.86 16.71
C SER A 85 1.93 10.36 17.78
N PRO A 86 1.46 10.67 19.00
CA PRO A 86 2.35 10.99 20.12
C PRO A 86 3.41 9.89 20.38
N ALA A 87 3.03 8.63 20.26
CA ALA A 87 3.93 7.48 20.45
C ALA A 87 5.03 7.39 19.37
N SER A 88 4.81 7.95 18.18
CA SER A 88 5.79 7.98 17.08
C SER A 88 6.57 9.30 17.00
N GLY A 89 6.44 10.18 17.98
CA GLY A 89 7.16 11.43 18.08
C GLY A 89 6.34 12.70 17.75
N GLY A 90 5.09 12.52 17.37
CA GLY A 90 4.19 13.64 17.07
C GLY A 90 4.60 14.47 15.85
N PHE A 91 4.01 15.64 15.74
CA PHE A 91 4.28 16.56 14.65
C PHE A 91 5.61 17.34 14.88
N PRO A 92 6.39 17.57 13.80
CA PRO A 92 7.66 18.27 13.88
C PRO A 92 7.48 19.74 14.29
N ASP A 93 8.50 20.33 14.89
CA ASP A 93 8.60 21.80 15.01
C ASP A 93 8.77 22.45 13.63
N HIS A 94 8.78 23.79 13.59
CA HIS A 94 8.79 24.53 12.32
C HIS A 94 10.04 24.23 11.47
N ASP A 95 11.24 24.20 12.08
CA ASP A 95 12.49 23.95 11.37
C ASP A 95 12.55 22.53 10.81
N ALA A 96 12.14 21.54 11.60
CA ALA A 96 12.04 20.16 11.15
C ALA A 96 10.92 19.98 10.10
N ALA A 97 9.82 20.71 10.20
CA ALA A 97 8.72 20.66 9.23
C ALA A 97 9.15 21.16 7.85
N ASP A 98 9.90 22.25 7.76
CA ASP A 98 10.44 22.75 6.49
C ASP A 98 11.42 21.75 5.88
N ARG A 99 12.31 21.16 6.70
CA ARG A 99 13.26 20.13 6.24
C ARG A 99 12.54 18.86 5.79
N TYR A 100 11.53 18.40 6.53
CA TYR A 100 10.74 17.23 6.15
C TYR A 100 9.99 17.45 4.84
N ALA A 101 9.34 18.60 4.67
CA ALA A 101 8.63 18.92 3.43
C ALA A 101 9.58 18.96 2.23
N LEU A 102 10.77 19.56 2.39
CA LEU A 102 11.81 19.58 1.37
C LEU A 102 12.32 18.17 1.05
N GLN A 103 12.52 17.32 2.06
CA GLN A 103 12.96 15.95 1.86
C GLN A 103 11.89 15.12 1.13
N LEU A 104 10.63 15.25 1.48
CA LEU A 104 9.54 14.59 0.76
C LEU A 104 9.50 14.99 -0.72
N LYS A 105 9.69 16.30 -1.02
CA LYS A 105 9.80 16.77 -2.41
C LYS A 105 10.97 16.12 -3.13
N ARG A 106 12.17 16.10 -2.54
CA ARG A 106 13.39 15.50 -3.13
C ARG A 106 13.23 14.00 -3.38
N HIS A 107 12.55 13.28 -2.49
CA HIS A 107 12.24 11.86 -2.68
C HIS A 107 11.12 11.59 -3.70
N GLY A 108 10.50 12.62 -4.25
CA GLY A 108 9.50 12.49 -5.28
C GLY A 108 8.07 12.33 -4.78
N TYR A 109 7.78 12.59 -3.52
CA TYR A 109 6.40 12.61 -3.04
C TYR A 109 5.68 13.88 -3.48
N ASN A 110 4.41 13.75 -3.87
CA ASN A 110 3.55 14.88 -4.27
C ASN A 110 2.22 14.95 -3.51
N ILE A 111 1.99 14.00 -2.60
CA ILE A 111 0.86 14.01 -1.66
C ILE A 111 1.33 13.41 -0.34
N ALA A 112 0.73 13.84 0.77
CA ALA A 112 0.97 13.30 2.11
C ALA A 112 -0.35 13.00 2.80
N ARG A 113 -0.47 11.83 3.43
CA ARG A 113 -1.63 11.47 4.23
C ARG A 113 -1.35 11.75 5.70
N PHE A 114 -2.17 12.60 6.30
CA PHE A 114 -2.16 12.90 7.72
C PHE A 114 -2.99 11.86 8.49
N HIS A 115 -2.29 11.04 9.24
CA HIS A 115 -2.87 10.00 10.09
C HIS A 115 -2.59 10.30 11.56
N TYR A 116 -3.52 9.99 12.47
CA TYR A 116 -3.47 10.27 13.92
C TYR A 116 -3.47 11.75 14.32
N VAL A 117 -4.03 12.64 13.50
CA VAL A 117 -4.14 14.07 13.86
C VAL A 117 -5.07 14.28 15.05
N ASP A 118 -6.23 13.60 15.06
CA ASP A 118 -7.18 13.57 16.18
C ASP A 118 -6.50 13.14 17.49
N ALA A 119 -5.74 12.07 17.43
CA ALA A 119 -4.97 11.56 18.55
C ALA A 119 -3.89 12.54 19.02
N ALA A 120 -3.14 13.13 18.09
CA ALA A 120 -2.06 14.07 18.43
C ALA A 120 -2.58 15.36 19.06
N LEU A 121 -3.66 15.93 18.50
CA LEU A 121 -4.25 17.17 18.97
C LEU A 121 -4.85 17.07 20.37
N MET A 122 -5.32 15.88 20.75
CA MET A 122 -6.05 15.65 22.01
C MET A 122 -5.32 14.71 22.97
N ALA A 123 -4.07 14.34 22.71
CA ALA A 123 -3.29 13.56 23.66
C ALA A 123 -3.16 14.29 25.00
N ASP A 124 -3.30 13.54 26.09
CA ASP A 124 -3.18 14.05 27.47
C ASP A 124 -4.12 15.24 27.82
N ARG A 125 -5.18 15.44 27.02
CA ARG A 125 -6.20 16.45 27.29
C ARG A 125 -7.39 15.81 28.01
N ALA A 126 -7.94 16.53 28.98
CA ALA A 126 -9.07 16.03 29.79
C ALA A 126 -10.40 15.94 29.03
N LYS A 127 -10.53 16.71 27.93
CA LYS A 127 -11.77 16.79 27.13
C LYS A 127 -11.48 16.64 25.66
N ASP A 128 -12.40 16.02 24.94
CA ASP A 128 -12.39 16.05 23.47
C ASP A 128 -12.58 17.50 22.98
N PHE A 129 -11.89 17.82 21.88
CA PHE A 129 -11.85 19.15 21.25
C PHE A 129 -11.09 20.24 22.03
N ASP A 130 -10.52 19.93 23.19
CA ASP A 130 -9.54 20.77 23.85
C ASP A 130 -8.16 20.49 23.22
N PHE A 131 -7.92 21.09 22.05
CA PHE A 131 -6.71 20.86 21.29
C PHE A 131 -5.48 21.46 21.98
N ASP A 132 -4.38 20.71 22.01
CA ASP A 132 -3.10 21.24 22.44
C ASP A 132 -2.67 22.35 21.47
N PRO A 133 -2.47 23.60 21.94
CA PRO A 133 -2.18 24.73 21.06
C PRO A 133 -0.82 24.62 20.36
N GLN A 134 0.17 23.97 20.97
CA GLN A 134 1.49 23.78 20.35
C GLN A 134 1.43 22.71 19.27
N VAL A 135 0.70 21.62 19.52
CA VAL A 135 0.51 20.58 18.51
C VAL A 135 -0.31 21.13 17.33
N LEU A 136 -1.37 21.89 17.60
CA LEU A 136 -2.18 22.52 16.54
C LEU A 136 -1.35 23.48 15.68
N ASP A 137 -0.48 24.28 16.29
CA ASP A 137 0.44 25.17 15.60
C ASP A 137 1.38 24.37 14.68
N ARG A 138 2.03 23.32 15.18
CA ARG A 138 2.91 22.43 14.41
C ARG A 138 2.18 21.76 13.24
N VAL A 139 0.96 21.25 13.45
CA VAL A 139 0.14 20.65 12.38
C VAL A 139 -0.13 21.68 11.29
N HIS A 140 -0.62 22.87 11.66
CA HIS A 140 -0.91 23.95 10.71
C HIS A 140 0.32 24.39 9.93
N TYR A 141 1.46 24.54 10.62
CA TYR A 141 2.72 24.91 9.98
C TYR A 141 3.19 23.83 9.00
N PHE A 142 3.15 22.56 9.40
CA PHE A 142 3.58 21.46 8.55
C PHE A 142 2.70 21.32 7.30
N MET A 143 1.38 21.47 7.42
CA MET A 143 0.48 21.56 6.27
C MET A 143 0.90 22.67 5.30
N ALA A 144 1.22 23.86 5.81
CA ALA A 144 1.69 24.98 4.99
C ALA A 144 3.07 24.69 4.35
N ALA A 145 4.00 24.08 5.08
CA ALA A 145 5.31 23.70 4.57
C ALA A 145 5.21 22.69 3.41
N LEU A 146 4.34 21.68 3.54
CA LEU A 146 4.05 20.72 2.47
C LEU A 146 3.48 21.43 1.23
N LYS A 147 2.47 22.29 1.41
CA LYS A 147 1.85 23.06 0.32
C LYS A 147 2.86 23.92 -0.42
N ARG A 148 3.76 24.62 0.30
CA ARG A 148 4.84 25.42 -0.30
C ARG A 148 5.79 24.58 -1.17
N ASN A 149 5.94 23.30 -0.85
CA ASN A 149 6.76 22.34 -1.59
C ASN A 149 5.98 21.55 -2.66
N GLY A 150 4.74 21.94 -2.99
CA GLY A 150 3.94 21.29 -4.03
C GLY A 150 3.36 19.93 -3.61
N ILE A 151 3.22 19.70 -2.31
CA ILE A 151 2.72 18.43 -1.75
C ILE A 151 1.29 18.64 -1.27
N TYR A 152 0.35 17.90 -1.88
CA TYR A 152 -1.05 17.85 -1.52
C TYR A 152 -1.29 17.07 -0.22
N TRP A 153 -2.53 17.07 0.27
CA TRP A 153 -2.91 16.38 1.51
C TRP A 153 -4.07 15.42 1.32
N ILE A 154 -3.99 14.29 2.01
CA ILE A 154 -5.12 13.45 2.40
C ILE A 154 -5.25 13.58 3.91
N MET A 155 -6.46 13.72 4.44
CA MET A 155 -6.71 13.88 5.86
C MET A 155 -7.61 12.77 6.39
N ASP A 156 -7.20 12.14 7.49
CA ASP A 156 -8.12 11.29 8.25
C ASP A 156 -9.01 12.15 9.16
N GLY A 157 -10.31 12.00 9.01
CA GLY A 157 -11.29 12.67 9.86
C GLY A 157 -11.43 12.02 11.24
N LEU A 158 -11.11 10.73 11.32
CA LEU A 158 -11.02 9.94 12.55
C LEU A 158 -10.03 8.81 12.32
N SER A 159 -8.93 8.80 13.05
CA SER A 159 -7.90 7.76 12.94
C SER A 159 -7.89 6.80 14.12
N SER A 160 -8.21 7.27 15.33
CA SER A 160 -8.31 6.43 16.51
C SER A 160 -9.69 5.76 16.62
N THR A 161 -9.76 4.58 17.22
CA THR A 161 -11.04 3.85 17.40
C THR A 161 -11.99 4.52 18.39
N ARG A 162 -11.47 5.34 19.27
CA ARG A 162 -12.19 5.87 20.44
C ARG A 162 -12.35 7.39 20.43
N GLY A 163 -12.01 8.05 19.35
CA GLY A 163 -12.12 9.50 19.21
C GLY A 163 -10.85 10.25 19.62
N ALA A 164 -10.19 9.85 20.72
CA ALA A 164 -8.92 10.44 21.13
C ALA A 164 -8.15 9.51 22.10
N TYR A 165 -6.87 9.77 22.32
CA TYR A 165 -6.09 9.06 23.33
C TYR A 165 -6.30 9.69 24.73
N GLY A 166 -6.37 8.84 25.74
CA GLY A 166 -6.44 9.23 27.13
C GLY A 166 -7.58 8.54 27.89
N GLY A 167 -7.56 8.59 29.20
CA GLY A 167 -8.52 7.95 30.10
C GLY A 167 -9.31 8.95 30.94
N TYR A 168 -9.74 10.07 30.34
CA TYR A 168 -10.47 11.13 31.05
C TYR A 168 -11.99 10.99 30.89
N GLU A 169 -12.76 11.31 31.94
CA GLU A 169 -14.21 11.12 31.99
C GLU A 169 -14.99 11.81 30.85
N ASP A 170 -14.53 12.96 30.40
CA ASP A 170 -15.14 13.74 29.29
C ASP A 170 -14.71 13.30 27.90
N ARG A 171 -14.06 12.15 27.79
CA ARG A 171 -13.58 11.62 26.52
C ARG A 171 -14.56 10.61 25.95
N TRP A 172 -14.71 10.61 24.61
CA TRP A 172 -15.59 9.67 23.92
C TRP A 172 -15.18 8.21 24.11
N ASP A 173 -13.89 7.93 24.21
CA ASP A 173 -13.33 6.59 24.37
C ASP A 173 -13.85 5.86 25.63
N LEU A 174 -14.40 6.59 26.60
CA LEU A 174 -15.05 6.02 27.77
C LEU A 174 -16.55 5.72 27.55
N LYS A 175 -17.15 6.20 26.45
CA LYS A 175 -18.60 6.11 26.19
C LYS A 175 -18.95 5.06 25.12
N GLY A 176 -18.05 4.76 24.20
CA GLY A 176 -18.30 3.84 23.11
C GLY A 176 -17.20 3.81 22.06
N ASP A 177 -17.46 3.19 20.91
CA ASP A 177 -16.56 3.18 19.77
C ASP A 177 -17.04 4.19 18.71
N LEU A 178 -16.34 5.30 18.59
CA LEU A 178 -16.74 6.39 17.72
C LEU A 178 -16.77 5.99 16.23
N LYS A 179 -15.96 5.03 15.78
CA LYS A 179 -15.99 4.56 14.39
C LYS A 179 -17.33 3.94 14.01
N VAL A 180 -17.96 3.23 14.96
CA VAL A 180 -19.29 2.65 14.78
C VAL A 180 -20.37 3.67 15.12
N ASP A 181 -20.27 4.34 16.27
CA ASP A 181 -21.26 5.30 16.73
C ASP A 181 -21.52 6.43 15.73
N ALA A 182 -20.48 6.92 15.05
CA ALA A 182 -20.60 7.96 14.02
C ALA A 182 -21.42 7.51 12.79
N GLN A 183 -21.57 6.21 12.58
CA GLN A 183 -22.38 5.67 11.48
C GLN A 183 -23.83 5.42 11.89
N ILE A 184 -24.09 5.06 13.14
CA ILE A 184 -25.36 4.50 13.59
C ILE A 184 -26.12 5.37 14.59
N THR A 185 -25.49 6.39 15.18
CA THR A 185 -26.14 7.29 16.16
C THR A 185 -25.94 8.76 15.78
N ASP A 186 -26.91 9.61 16.15
CA ASP A 186 -26.78 11.06 15.98
C ASP A 186 -25.67 11.64 16.85
N ALA A 187 -25.56 11.19 18.09
CA ALA A 187 -24.54 11.67 19.03
C ALA A 187 -23.10 11.36 18.53
N GLY A 188 -22.87 10.16 18.00
CA GLY A 188 -21.59 9.78 17.42
C GLY A 188 -21.26 10.59 16.16
N PHE A 189 -22.26 10.77 15.28
CA PHE A 189 -22.09 11.61 14.11
C PHE A 189 -21.80 13.08 14.46
N ASP A 190 -22.54 13.66 15.42
CA ASP A 190 -22.35 15.05 15.86
C ASP A 190 -20.97 15.26 16.51
N HIS A 191 -20.48 14.27 17.26
CA HIS A 191 -19.13 14.26 17.79
C HIS A 191 -18.07 14.23 16.67
N TRP A 192 -18.22 13.33 15.69
CA TRP A 192 -17.37 13.28 14.52
C TRP A 192 -17.38 14.60 13.74
N LEU A 193 -18.55 15.17 13.47
CA LEU A 193 -18.70 16.44 12.75
C LEU A 193 -18.06 17.60 13.50
N LYS A 194 -18.19 17.64 14.83
CA LYS A 194 -17.58 18.66 15.69
C LYS A 194 -16.05 18.69 15.53
N PHE A 195 -15.41 17.52 15.41
CA PHE A 195 -13.97 17.46 15.13
C PHE A 195 -13.64 18.11 13.78
N GLN A 196 -14.39 17.78 12.72
CA GLN A 196 -14.17 18.37 11.39
C GLN A 196 -14.33 19.89 11.41
N GLN A 197 -15.34 20.40 12.12
CA GLN A 197 -15.58 21.84 12.28
C GLN A 197 -14.46 22.52 13.07
N ALA A 198 -14.05 21.94 14.19
CA ALA A 198 -13.07 22.52 15.10
C ALA A 198 -11.65 22.54 14.52
N PHE A 199 -11.27 21.52 13.75
CA PHE A 199 -9.94 21.40 13.14
C PHE A 199 -9.91 21.88 11.69
N LEU A 200 -10.66 21.22 10.79
CA LEU A 200 -10.61 21.51 9.37
C LEU A 200 -11.35 22.82 9.00
N GLY A 201 -12.36 23.19 9.77
CA GLY A 201 -13.12 24.45 9.56
C GLY A 201 -12.43 25.70 10.09
N LYS A 202 -11.39 25.57 10.93
CA LYS A 202 -10.65 26.69 11.49
C LYS A 202 -9.57 27.16 10.51
N VAL A 203 -9.44 28.48 10.33
CA VAL A 203 -8.42 29.04 9.44
C VAL A 203 -7.01 28.65 9.92
N ASN A 204 -6.23 28.08 9.01
CA ASN A 204 -4.81 27.83 9.22
C ASN A 204 -4.06 29.17 9.10
N PRO A 205 -3.37 29.65 10.15
CA PRO A 205 -2.73 30.97 10.15
C PRO A 205 -1.58 31.11 9.13
N TYR A 206 -1.00 29.99 8.68
CA TYR A 206 0.13 29.97 7.76
C TYR A 206 -0.29 29.88 6.28
N THR A 207 -1.48 29.40 5.97
CA THR A 207 -2.05 29.40 4.61
C THR A 207 -3.10 30.48 4.40
N GLY A 208 -3.66 31.03 5.48
CA GLY A 208 -4.75 32.00 5.46
C GLY A 208 -6.11 31.41 5.07
N ILE A 209 -6.19 30.08 4.91
CA ILE A 209 -7.38 29.36 4.43
C ILE A 209 -7.72 28.25 5.44
N ALA A 210 -9.00 28.00 5.69
CA ALA A 210 -9.44 26.84 6.45
C ALA A 210 -9.06 25.55 5.68
N PRO A 211 -8.44 24.55 6.29
CA PRO A 211 -7.98 23.34 5.61
C PRO A 211 -9.06 22.66 4.76
N ILE A 212 -10.31 22.65 5.22
CA ILE A 212 -11.45 22.08 4.49
C ILE A 212 -11.70 22.72 3.11
N ARG A 213 -11.28 23.97 2.91
CA ARG A 213 -11.44 24.74 1.68
C ARG A 213 -10.14 24.88 0.89
N ASP A 214 -9.00 24.49 1.50
CA ASP A 214 -7.70 24.65 0.86
C ASP A 214 -7.58 23.72 -0.37
N PRO A 215 -7.13 24.22 -1.53
CA PRO A 215 -6.93 23.39 -2.73
C PRO A 215 -5.91 22.26 -2.54
N ALA A 216 -5.05 22.33 -1.53
CA ALA A 216 -4.13 21.26 -1.19
C ALA A 216 -4.82 20.02 -0.59
N LEU A 217 -6.02 20.16 -0.01
CA LEU A 217 -6.77 19.03 0.55
C LEU A 217 -7.51 18.30 -0.57
N VAL A 218 -6.93 17.18 -1.03
CA VAL A 218 -7.44 16.33 -2.12
C VAL A 218 -8.55 15.41 -1.63
N ALA A 219 -8.32 14.75 -0.50
CA ALA A 219 -9.23 13.74 0.00
C ALA A 219 -9.37 13.75 1.52
N ILE A 220 -10.54 13.33 1.99
CA ILE A 220 -10.80 13.03 3.40
C ILE A 220 -11.22 11.57 3.53
N VAL A 221 -10.53 10.84 4.40
CA VAL A 221 -10.95 9.52 4.91
C VAL A 221 -11.77 9.78 6.17
N PRO A 222 -13.11 9.70 6.14
CA PRO A 222 -13.95 10.11 7.29
C PRO A 222 -13.64 9.34 8.58
N SER A 223 -13.31 8.06 8.43
CA SER A 223 -12.86 7.18 9.51
C SER A 223 -11.92 6.13 8.92
N ASN A 224 -10.70 6.06 9.44
CA ASN A 224 -9.72 5.08 8.99
C ASN A 224 -10.12 3.66 9.43
N GLU A 225 -9.98 2.70 8.52
CA GLU A 225 -10.19 1.26 8.77
C GLU A 225 -11.49 0.96 9.53
N ASN A 226 -12.59 1.31 8.91
CA ASN A 226 -13.93 1.08 9.44
C ASN A 226 -14.74 0.16 8.50
N GLY A 227 -15.83 -0.36 9.04
CA GLY A 227 -16.80 -1.20 8.33
C GLY A 227 -17.61 -2.01 9.32
N LEU A 228 -18.93 -2.09 9.16
CA LEU A 228 -19.79 -2.74 10.14
C LEU A 228 -19.52 -4.24 10.27
N GLU A 229 -19.27 -4.94 9.16
CA GLU A 229 -18.87 -6.35 9.20
C GLU A 229 -17.52 -6.53 9.88
N PHE A 230 -16.53 -5.71 9.53
CA PHE A 230 -15.19 -5.77 10.09
C PHE A 230 -15.22 -5.51 11.60
N ASP A 231 -15.86 -4.43 12.03
CA ASP A 231 -15.90 -4.05 13.45
C ASP A 231 -16.72 -5.02 14.30
N SER A 232 -17.87 -5.52 13.78
CA SER A 232 -18.80 -6.36 14.55
C SER A 232 -18.54 -7.86 14.50
N MET A 233 -17.88 -8.36 13.45
CA MET A 233 -17.73 -9.80 13.21
C MET A 233 -16.27 -10.28 13.13
N VAL A 234 -15.34 -9.40 12.74
CA VAL A 234 -13.94 -9.77 12.51
C VAL A 234 -13.05 -9.35 13.67
N GLN A 235 -13.21 -8.14 14.17
CA GLN A 235 -12.51 -7.67 15.36
C GLN A 235 -13.12 -8.27 16.62
N GLU A 236 -12.89 -9.56 16.84
CA GLU A 236 -13.43 -10.31 17.96
C GLU A 236 -12.96 -9.82 19.34
N GLY A 237 -13.70 -10.20 20.37
CA GLY A 237 -13.44 -9.93 21.77
C GLY A 237 -14.37 -8.86 22.33
N VAL A 238 -13.82 -7.95 23.14
CA VAL A 238 -14.61 -6.94 23.89
C VAL A 238 -15.47 -6.05 22.99
N ARG A 239 -15.09 -5.84 21.75
CA ARG A 239 -15.83 -5.00 20.78
C ARG A 239 -17.05 -5.70 20.20
N GLY A 240 -16.95 -6.95 19.76
CA GLY A 240 -18.03 -7.66 19.07
C GLY A 240 -19.33 -7.70 19.85
N SER A 241 -19.30 -7.97 21.15
CA SER A 241 -20.51 -8.03 22.00
C SER A 241 -21.16 -6.66 22.24
N VAL A 242 -20.40 -5.59 22.25
CA VAL A 242 -20.92 -4.21 22.38
C VAL A 242 -21.63 -3.81 21.10
N PHE A 243 -21.03 -4.05 19.93
CA PHE A 243 -21.63 -3.70 18.64
C PHE A 243 -22.90 -4.49 18.36
N GLN A 244 -22.94 -5.76 18.70
CA GLN A 244 -24.15 -6.56 18.55
C GLN A 244 -25.32 -5.95 19.33
N LYS A 245 -25.09 -5.48 20.56
CA LYS A 245 -26.12 -4.81 21.36
C LYS A 245 -26.61 -3.50 20.74
N GLN A 246 -25.70 -2.74 20.11
CA GLN A 246 -26.06 -1.48 19.45
C GLN A 246 -26.75 -1.70 18.11
N LEU A 247 -26.30 -2.67 17.32
CA LEU A 247 -26.82 -2.96 15.99
C LEU A 247 -28.14 -3.75 16.02
N GLN A 248 -28.39 -4.57 17.04
CA GLN A 248 -29.56 -5.45 17.10
C GLN A 248 -30.89 -4.67 16.98
N PRO A 249 -31.15 -3.58 17.71
CA PRO A 249 -32.40 -2.83 17.53
C PRO A 249 -32.55 -2.27 16.11
N LEU A 250 -31.48 -1.75 15.51
CA LEU A 250 -31.50 -1.20 14.16
C LEU A 250 -31.73 -2.28 13.10
N PHE A 251 -31.14 -3.45 13.29
CA PHE A 251 -31.36 -4.59 12.42
C PHE A 251 -32.79 -5.10 12.50
N ASN A 252 -33.38 -5.16 13.70
CA ASN A 252 -34.78 -5.53 13.88
C ASN A 252 -35.74 -4.52 13.21
N ASP A 253 -35.47 -3.22 13.33
CA ASP A 253 -36.25 -2.20 12.61
C ASP A 253 -36.13 -2.34 11.11
N TRP A 254 -34.95 -2.67 10.59
CA TRP A 254 -34.72 -2.93 9.19
C TRP A 254 -35.47 -4.20 8.70
N LEU A 255 -35.40 -5.29 9.48
CA LEU A 255 -36.15 -6.51 9.20
C LEU A 255 -37.66 -6.28 9.22
N SER A 256 -38.18 -5.51 10.19
CA SER A 256 -39.60 -5.14 10.30
C SER A 256 -40.07 -4.39 9.07
N LYS A 257 -39.26 -3.44 8.55
CA LYS A 257 -39.56 -2.75 7.28
C LYS A 257 -39.55 -3.68 6.09
N LYS A 258 -38.67 -4.66 6.07
CA LYS A 258 -38.50 -5.59 4.95
C LYS A 258 -39.57 -6.67 4.90
N TYR A 259 -39.93 -7.26 6.04
CA TYR A 259 -40.81 -8.43 6.12
C TYR A 259 -42.21 -8.14 6.67
N GLY A 260 -42.36 -7.12 7.49
CA GLY A 260 -43.64 -6.70 8.08
C GLY A 260 -44.18 -7.59 9.19
N SER A 261 -43.76 -8.87 9.29
CA SER A 261 -44.21 -9.80 10.32
C SER A 261 -43.20 -10.92 10.58
N ASP A 262 -43.30 -11.53 11.78
CA ASP A 262 -42.52 -12.71 12.14
C ASP A 262 -42.81 -13.90 11.23
N ASP A 263 -44.03 -14.06 10.76
CA ASP A 263 -44.39 -15.20 9.89
C ASP A 263 -43.72 -15.07 8.52
N ALA A 264 -43.65 -13.86 7.95
CA ALA A 264 -42.92 -13.63 6.70
C ALA A 264 -41.42 -13.84 6.89
N LEU A 265 -40.85 -13.39 8.01
CA LEU A 265 -39.45 -13.64 8.36
C LEU A 265 -39.18 -15.14 8.50
N LYS A 266 -40.02 -15.87 9.21
CA LYS A 266 -39.92 -17.34 9.40
C LYS A 266 -40.00 -18.08 8.06
N GLN A 267 -40.92 -17.69 7.18
CA GLN A 267 -41.03 -18.27 5.86
C GLN A 267 -39.73 -18.10 5.05
N LYS A 268 -39.04 -16.99 5.19
CA LYS A 268 -37.79 -16.72 4.46
C LYS A 268 -36.55 -17.36 5.08
N TRP A 269 -36.42 -17.27 6.41
CA TRP A 269 -35.25 -17.77 7.13
C TRP A 269 -35.32 -19.23 7.55
N GLY A 270 -36.52 -19.83 7.57
CA GLY A 270 -36.74 -21.21 7.98
C GLY A 270 -36.38 -21.43 9.46
N TRP A 271 -35.61 -22.47 9.74
CA TRP A 271 -35.24 -22.89 11.10
C TRP A 271 -34.37 -21.91 11.87
N TRP A 272 -33.78 -20.92 11.21
CA TRP A 272 -32.95 -19.88 11.83
C TRP A 272 -33.76 -18.89 12.68
N THR A 273 -35.07 -18.95 12.70
CA THR A 273 -35.96 -18.04 13.42
C THR A 273 -36.33 -18.50 14.83
N LYS A 274 -35.60 -19.46 15.41
CA LYS A 274 -35.94 -20.07 16.68
C LYS A 274 -35.87 -19.13 17.89
N GLU A 275 -35.18 -18.02 17.78
CA GLU A 275 -34.93 -17.11 18.90
C GLU A 275 -35.26 -15.67 18.50
N GLY A 276 -36.17 -15.03 19.26
CA GLY A 276 -36.55 -13.64 19.12
C GLY A 276 -37.72 -13.37 18.19
N SER A 277 -38.27 -12.17 18.26
CA SER A 277 -39.37 -11.66 17.42
C SER A 277 -39.08 -10.23 16.96
N LEU A 278 -39.72 -9.84 15.84
CA LEU A 278 -39.68 -8.46 15.35
C LEU A 278 -40.42 -7.52 16.26
N GLU A 279 -41.51 -7.99 16.87
CA GLU A 279 -42.33 -7.24 17.83
C GLU A 279 -41.50 -6.79 19.04
N ASP A 280 -40.72 -7.72 19.60
CA ASP A 280 -39.88 -7.46 20.79
C ASP A 280 -38.50 -6.90 20.42
N ARG A 281 -38.21 -6.72 19.11
CA ARG A 281 -36.88 -6.33 18.63
C ARG A 281 -35.76 -7.24 19.13
N SER A 282 -36.04 -8.53 19.29
CA SER A 282 -35.17 -9.49 19.92
C SER A 282 -34.49 -10.49 18.96
N VAL A 283 -34.78 -10.39 17.65
CA VAL A 283 -34.10 -11.21 16.65
C VAL A 283 -32.59 -10.95 16.72
N ALA A 284 -31.82 -12.02 16.99
CA ALA A 284 -30.38 -11.94 17.14
C ALA A 284 -29.66 -11.74 15.81
N LEU A 285 -28.55 -10.97 15.81
CA LEU A 285 -27.67 -10.89 14.64
C LEU A 285 -26.93 -12.21 14.44
N PRO A 286 -26.66 -12.61 13.19
CA PRO A 286 -25.67 -13.64 12.90
C PRO A 286 -24.30 -13.27 13.52
N THR A 287 -23.63 -14.23 14.13
CA THR A 287 -22.30 -14.04 14.73
C THR A 287 -21.21 -14.79 13.96
N ASN A 288 -21.60 -15.80 13.17
CA ASN A 288 -20.64 -16.54 12.36
C ASN A 288 -20.59 -15.94 10.94
N ARG A 289 -19.50 -15.25 10.62
CA ARG A 289 -19.26 -14.66 9.30
C ARG A 289 -19.38 -15.67 8.15
N ASN A 290 -19.06 -16.94 8.42
CA ASN A 290 -19.12 -18.01 7.42
C ASN A 290 -20.49 -18.68 7.31
N GLU A 291 -21.52 -18.18 7.98
CA GLU A 291 -22.88 -18.70 7.91
C GLU A 291 -23.45 -18.57 6.49
N ARG A 292 -23.92 -19.67 5.93
CA ARG A 292 -24.57 -19.72 4.61
C ARG A 292 -26.08 -19.71 4.76
N SER A 293 -26.69 -18.54 4.82
CA SER A 293 -28.13 -18.38 5.06
C SER A 293 -28.68 -17.07 4.50
N GLU A 294 -30.00 -17.03 4.31
CA GLU A 294 -30.72 -15.78 4.01
C GLU A 294 -30.59 -14.78 5.15
N ARG A 295 -30.46 -15.25 6.40
CA ARG A 295 -30.23 -14.41 7.58
C ARG A 295 -28.92 -13.62 7.46
N MET A 296 -27.83 -14.27 7.03
CA MET A 296 -26.55 -13.60 6.79
C MET A 296 -26.64 -12.64 5.61
N ARG A 297 -27.34 -13.01 4.52
CA ARG A 297 -27.56 -12.10 3.40
C ARG A 297 -28.32 -10.84 3.82
N ASP A 298 -29.30 -10.97 4.70
CA ASP A 298 -30.05 -9.84 5.26
C ASP A 298 -29.17 -8.94 6.11
N LEU A 299 -28.29 -9.52 6.94
CA LEU A 299 -27.33 -8.75 7.71
C LEU A 299 -26.37 -7.94 6.80
N GLN A 300 -25.88 -8.56 5.74
CA GLN A 300 -25.03 -7.88 4.76
C GLN A 300 -25.77 -6.76 4.02
N SER A 301 -27.04 -6.98 3.66
CA SER A 301 -27.90 -5.95 3.07
C SER A 301 -28.16 -4.80 4.04
N PHE A 302 -28.38 -5.09 5.31
CA PHE A 302 -28.52 -4.09 6.36
C PHE A 302 -27.23 -3.26 6.52
N PHE A 303 -26.07 -3.90 6.53
CA PHE A 303 -24.78 -3.19 6.58
C PHE A 303 -24.60 -2.25 5.39
N ILE A 304 -24.93 -2.69 4.16
CA ILE A 304 -24.87 -1.83 2.98
C ILE A 304 -25.74 -0.59 3.15
N ASP A 305 -26.98 -0.75 3.58
CA ASP A 305 -27.93 0.36 3.74
C ASP A 305 -27.43 1.36 4.81
N VAL A 306 -26.92 0.88 5.94
CA VAL A 306 -26.35 1.74 7.00
C VAL A 306 -25.10 2.45 6.52
N GLU A 307 -24.15 1.73 5.94
CA GLU A 307 -22.88 2.28 5.45
C GLU A 307 -23.08 3.31 4.33
N GLN A 308 -24.00 3.06 3.40
CA GLN A 308 -24.34 4.04 2.38
C GLN A 308 -25.04 5.28 2.94
N ASN A 309 -25.91 5.12 3.93
CA ASN A 309 -26.54 6.25 4.61
C ASN A 309 -25.51 7.10 5.39
N ALA A 310 -24.60 6.45 6.11
CA ALA A 310 -23.50 7.13 6.80
C ALA A 310 -22.59 7.87 5.80
N THR A 311 -22.24 7.24 4.68
CA THR A 311 -21.47 7.86 3.58
C THR A 311 -22.15 9.12 3.07
N ARG A 312 -23.45 9.06 2.74
CA ARG A 312 -24.20 10.24 2.26
C ARG A 312 -24.23 11.36 3.31
N ARG A 313 -24.50 11.01 4.59
CA ARG A 313 -24.56 11.96 5.70
C ARG A 313 -23.22 12.66 5.93
N MET A 314 -22.12 11.90 6.03
CA MET A 314 -20.78 12.44 6.23
C MET A 314 -20.32 13.28 5.01
N THR A 315 -20.54 12.79 3.79
CA THR A 315 -20.20 13.53 2.57
C THR A 315 -20.96 14.86 2.52
N LYS A 316 -22.28 14.86 2.79
CA LYS A 316 -23.05 16.10 2.82
C LYS A 316 -22.51 17.09 3.86
N ALA A 317 -22.20 16.63 5.07
CA ALA A 317 -21.67 17.48 6.12
C ALA A 317 -20.32 18.12 5.73
N LEU A 318 -19.42 17.37 5.10
CA LEU A 318 -18.15 17.90 4.60
C LEU A 318 -18.37 18.90 3.46
N ARG A 319 -19.33 18.63 2.54
CA ARG A 319 -19.71 19.58 1.47
C ARG A 319 -20.30 20.88 2.04
N ASP A 320 -21.13 20.79 3.07
CA ASP A 320 -21.72 21.94 3.75
C ASP A 320 -20.64 22.82 4.42
N LEU A 321 -19.52 22.22 4.90
CA LEU A 321 -18.33 22.94 5.39
C LEU A 321 -17.48 23.57 4.27
N GLY A 322 -17.76 23.25 3.00
CA GLY A 322 -17.08 23.79 1.82
C GLY A 322 -16.00 22.87 1.23
N PHE A 323 -15.93 21.59 1.63
CA PHE A 323 -15.02 20.63 1.03
C PHE A 323 -15.40 20.32 -0.43
N ARG A 324 -14.40 20.35 -1.33
CA ARG A 324 -14.58 20.11 -2.78
C ARG A 324 -13.84 18.87 -3.29
N GLY A 325 -13.01 18.25 -2.45
CA GLY A 325 -12.21 17.07 -2.80
C GLY A 325 -13.01 15.77 -2.68
N ILE A 326 -12.32 14.66 -2.59
CA ILE A 326 -12.88 13.31 -2.60
C ILE A 326 -13.12 12.84 -1.17
N VAL A 327 -14.26 12.18 -0.92
CA VAL A 327 -14.56 11.53 0.35
C VAL A 327 -14.36 10.03 0.20
N LEU A 328 -13.52 9.42 1.05
CA LEU A 328 -13.03 8.05 0.97
C LEU A 328 -13.42 7.22 2.20
N PRO A 329 -14.70 6.92 2.45
CA PRO A 329 -15.10 6.04 3.55
C PRO A 329 -14.74 4.57 3.24
N TYR A 330 -14.58 3.77 4.30
CA TYR A 330 -14.40 2.32 4.22
C TYR A 330 -13.13 1.89 3.47
N ASN A 331 -11.97 2.44 3.85
CA ASN A 331 -10.68 2.12 3.25
C ASN A 331 -10.08 0.77 3.71
N ASN A 332 -10.89 -0.13 4.24
CA ASN A 332 -10.48 -1.44 4.73
C ASN A 332 -11.50 -2.52 4.30
N TRP A 333 -11.13 -3.78 4.49
CA TRP A 333 -11.99 -4.94 4.36
C TRP A 333 -12.56 -5.17 2.96
N PRO A 334 -11.81 -5.85 2.07
CA PRO A 334 -12.21 -6.06 0.66
C PRO A 334 -13.21 -7.21 0.54
N THR A 335 -14.47 -6.99 0.86
CA THR A 335 -15.58 -7.94 0.67
C THR A 335 -16.56 -7.45 -0.37
N ILE A 336 -17.42 -8.35 -0.88
CA ILE A 336 -18.48 -7.98 -1.84
C ILE A 336 -19.45 -7.01 -1.18
N GLN A 337 -19.81 -7.23 0.08
CA GLN A 337 -20.70 -6.35 0.84
C GLN A 337 -20.14 -4.93 0.90
N THR A 338 -18.89 -4.74 1.38
CA THR A 338 -18.27 -3.42 1.44
C THR A 338 -18.00 -2.84 0.05
N GLY A 339 -17.71 -3.69 -0.95
CA GLY A 339 -17.64 -3.29 -2.36
C GLY A 339 -18.93 -2.65 -2.85
N ILE A 340 -20.09 -3.26 -2.53
CA ILE A 340 -21.41 -2.69 -2.86
C ILE A 340 -21.66 -1.42 -2.06
N SER A 341 -21.29 -1.36 -0.77
CA SER A 341 -21.38 -0.12 0.03
C SER A 341 -20.63 1.03 -0.63
N ARG A 342 -19.44 0.77 -1.21
CA ARG A 342 -18.63 1.78 -1.93
C ARG A 342 -19.19 2.17 -3.31
N SER A 343 -20.20 1.48 -3.82
CA SER A 343 -20.77 1.76 -5.16
C SER A 343 -21.31 3.19 -5.35
N ILE A 344 -21.56 3.91 -4.26
CA ILE A 344 -22.07 5.30 -4.30
C ILE A 344 -20.98 6.37 -4.15
N GLN A 345 -19.71 5.96 -4.06
CA GLN A 345 -18.58 6.88 -3.82
C GLN A 345 -17.98 7.36 -5.14
N ASP A 346 -17.44 8.59 -5.14
CA ASP A 346 -16.73 9.15 -6.30
C ASP A 346 -15.37 8.49 -6.55
N ALA A 347 -14.76 7.92 -5.53
CA ALA A 347 -13.49 7.19 -5.56
C ALA A 347 -13.48 6.09 -4.50
N VAL A 348 -12.58 5.13 -4.62
CA VAL A 348 -12.44 4.01 -3.66
C VAL A 348 -11.05 4.04 -3.03
N ALA A 349 -10.98 3.85 -1.71
CA ALA A 349 -9.72 3.69 -1.01
C ALA A 349 -9.60 2.30 -0.38
N MET A 350 -8.35 1.80 -0.27
CA MET A 350 -8.05 0.53 0.39
C MET A 350 -6.72 0.58 1.13
N ASN A 351 -6.64 -0.14 2.26
CA ASN A 351 -5.41 -0.53 2.92
C ASN A 351 -5.10 -2.00 2.61
N THR A 352 -3.80 -2.33 2.49
CA THR A 352 -3.37 -3.70 2.24
C THR A 352 -1.94 -3.93 2.71
N TYR A 353 -1.68 -5.10 3.27
CA TYR A 353 -0.36 -5.48 3.76
C TYR A 353 -0.01 -6.90 3.34
N HIS A 354 1.26 -7.13 3.03
CA HIS A 354 1.82 -8.47 3.01
C HIS A 354 2.51 -8.71 4.34
N ASP A 355 2.08 -9.76 5.04
CA ASP A 355 2.37 -9.99 6.44
C ASP A 355 1.58 -9.09 7.41
N TRP A 356 1.63 -9.45 8.68
CA TRP A 356 0.94 -8.75 9.76
C TRP A 356 1.63 -9.02 11.10
N VAL A 357 1.66 -8.03 11.98
CA VAL A 357 2.18 -8.17 13.35
C VAL A 357 1.12 -7.75 14.37
N GLY A 358 1.01 -8.52 15.45
CA GLY A 358 0.06 -8.24 16.54
C GLY A 358 0.52 -7.14 17.49
N SER A 359 1.83 -6.84 17.54
CA SER A 359 2.38 -5.82 18.42
C SER A 359 3.76 -5.35 17.96
N TYR A 360 4.25 -4.27 18.57
CA TYR A 360 5.64 -3.79 18.44
C TYR A 360 6.53 -4.27 19.58
N GLU A 361 6.10 -5.29 20.33
CA GLU A 361 6.82 -5.85 21.47
C GLU A 361 7.45 -7.20 21.12
N PRO A 362 8.54 -7.59 21.79
CA PRO A 362 9.12 -8.93 21.66
C PRO A 362 8.07 -10.03 21.83
N GLY A 363 8.18 -11.10 21.05
CA GLY A 363 7.22 -12.20 21.00
C GLY A 363 6.20 -12.08 19.87
N THR A 364 6.11 -10.93 19.18
CA THR A 364 5.29 -10.81 17.98
C THR A 364 5.89 -11.58 16.80
N SER A 365 5.05 -11.95 15.82
CA SER A 365 5.43 -12.85 14.73
C SER A 365 4.95 -12.33 13.36
N ILE A 366 5.61 -12.84 12.32
CA ILE A 366 5.22 -12.70 10.90
C ILE A 366 5.14 -14.08 10.25
N GLU A 367 4.54 -14.17 9.05
CA GLU A 367 4.61 -15.37 8.24
C GLU A 367 5.96 -15.53 7.53
N GLY A 368 6.63 -14.44 7.18
CA GLY A 368 7.95 -14.43 6.56
C GLY A 368 7.99 -14.96 5.13
N LYS A 369 6.86 -14.96 4.42
CA LYS A 369 6.73 -15.49 3.05
C LYS A 369 7.00 -14.44 1.98
N SER A 370 7.32 -14.91 0.77
CA SER A 370 7.42 -14.08 -0.44
C SER A 370 6.03 -13.69 -0.96
N SER A 371 5.84 -12.44 -1.31
CA SER A 371 4.62 -11.96 -1.97
C SER A 371 4.56 -12.39 -3.45
N LEU A 372 5.70 -12.69 -4.05
CA LEU A 372 5.76 -13.17 -5.43
C LEU A 372 5.28 -14.62 -5.54
N GLU A 373 5.53 -15.43 -4.50
CA GLU A 373 5.12 -16.84 -4.46
C GLU A 373 3.61 -17.02 -4.49
N ASP A 374 2.86 -16.11 -3.87
CA ASP A 374 1.39 -16.10 -3.87
C ASP A 374 0.78 -15.24 -5.00
N GLY A 375 1.61 -14.75 -5.92
CA GLY A 375 1.17 -13.96 -7.06
C GLY A 375 0.65 -12.58 -6.68
N LEU A 376 1.28 -11.92 -5.71
CA LEU A 376 0.91 -10.58 -5.23
C LEU A 376 -0.52 -10.50 -4.65
N ARG A 377 -0.92 -11.51 -3.90
CA ARG A 377 -2.30 -11.64 -3.37
C ARG A 377 -2.75 -10.37 -2.65
N TYR A 378 -1.90 -9.77 -1.81
CA TYR A 378 -2.27 -8.58 -1.04
C TYR A 378 -2.66 -7.38 -1.93
N LEU A 379 -2.02 -7.20 -3.11
CA LEU A 379 -2.34 -6.15 -4.06
C LEU A 379 -3.57 -6.49 -4.92
N ARG A 380 -3.63 -7.71 -5.46
CA ARG A 380 -4.71 -8.09 -6.37
C ARG A 380 -6.06 -8.25 -5.68
N THR A 381 -6.09 -8.61 -4.38
CA THR A 381 -7.34 -8.68 -3.62
C THR A 381 -7.96 -7.30 -3.46
N VAL A 382 -7.17 -6.28 -3.12
CA VAL A 382 -7.68 -4.90 -3.04
C VAL A 382 -7.92 -4.29 -4.42
N GLY A 383 -7.18 -4.68 -5.44
CA GLY A 383 -7.46 -4.33 -6.83
C GLY A 383 -8.84 -4.77 -7.29
N ALA A 384 -9.28 -5.96 -6.88
CA ALA A 384 -10.63 -6.45 -7.15
C ALA A 384 -11.74 -5.66 -6.42
N ALA A 385 -11.40 -4.96 -5.34
CA ALA A 385 -12.35 -4.17 -4.54
C ALA A 385 -12.64 -2.78 -5.10
N ARG A 386 -11.86 -2.31 -6.09
CA ARG A 386 -12.10 -1.01 -6.74
C ARG A 386 -13.34 -1.06 -7.65
N TRP A 387 -13.90 0.09 -7.94
CA TRP A 387 -14.90 0.24 -9.02
C TRP A 387 -14.19 0.77 -10.27
N LEU A 388 -14.31 0.05 -11.39
CA LEU A 388 -13.76 0.50 -12.68
C LEU A 388 -14.38 1.84 -13.10
N GLY A 389 -13.57 2.71 -13.71
CA GLY A 389 -14.00 4.06 -14.07
C GLY A 389 -14.09 5.03 -12.89
N ARG A 390 -13.46 4.72 -11.75
CA ARG A 390 -13.33 5.61 -10.59
C ARG A 390 -11.90 5.63 -10.09
N PRO A 391 -11.43 6.76 -9.52
CA PRO A 391 -10.11 6.81 -8.92
C PRO A 391 -9.95 5.77 -7.83
N PHE A 392 -8.76 5.19 -7.75
CA PHE A 392 -8.41 4.22 -6.73
C PHE A 392 -7.20 4.66 -5.91
N VAL A 393 -7.38 4.72 -4.61
CA VAL A 393 -6.43 5.26 -3.64
C VAL A 393 -5.98 4.15 -2.69
N ILE A 394 -4.72 3.77 -2.74
CA ILE A 394 -4.13 2.98 -1.66
C ILE A 394 -3.70 3.93 -0.56
N THR A 395 -4.47 3.95 0.53
CA THR A 395 -4.20 4.78 1.70
C THR A 395 -3.11 4.21 2.60
N GLU A 396 -2.91 2.90 2.55
CA GLU A 396 -1.81 2.21 3.23
C GLU A 396 -1.44 0.93 2.49
N TYR A 397 -0.14 0.70 2.31
CA TYR A 397 0.40 -0.62 1.98
C TYR A 397 1.78 -0.78 2.58
N ASP A 398 2.18 -2.02 2.85
CA ASP A 398 3.57 -2.39 3.08
C ASP A 398 3.76 -3.92 2.92
N HIS A 399 5.02 -4.31 2.83
CA HIS A 399 5.52 -5.65 3.04
C HIS A 399 6.44 -5.56 4.26
N LEU A 400 5.96 -6.07 5.39
CA LEU A 400 6.45 -5.65 6.70
C LEU A 400 7.90 -6.00 6.98
N PHE A 401 8.58 -5.09 7.69
CA PHE A 401 9.80 -5.40 8.43
C PHE A 401 9.43 -6.39 9.54
N TRP A 402 10.11 -7.40 9.72
CA TRP A 402 11.40 -7.97 9.28
C TRP A 402 11.28 -9.06 8.20
N ASN A 403 10.20 -9.16 7.44
CA ASN A 403 10.05 -10.16 6.39
C ASN A 403 11.28 -10.12 5.45
N PRO A 404 11.97 -11.26 5.23
CA PRO A 404 13.20 -11.31 4.45
C PRO A 404 13.00 -11.07 2.95
N TYR A 405 11.75 -11.02 2.47
CA TYR A 405 11.36 -10.73 1.08
C TYR A 405 10.80 -9.31 0.89
N ARG A 406 10.84 -8.43 1.89
CA ARG A 406 10.23 -7.10 1.81
C ARG A 406 10.82 -6.17 0.74
N TYR A 407 11.98 -6.51 0.17
CA TYR A 407 12.53 -5.84 -1.01
C TYR A 407 11.60 -5.95 -2.24
N GLU A 408 10.76 -7.00 -2.29
CA GLU A 408 9.78 -7.22 -3.36
C GLU A 408 8.80 -6.05 -3.48
N ALA A 409 8.36 -5.46 -2.37
CA ALA A 409 7.43 -4.34 -2.35
C ALA A 409 7.94 -3.13 -3.15
N GLY A 410 9.26 -2.92 -3.19
CA GLY A 410 9.89 -1.82 -3.93
C GLY A 410 9.66 -1.86 -5.44
N LEU A 411 9.38 -3.04 -6.00
CA LEU A 411 9.01 -3.22 -7.40
C LEU A 411 7.54 -3.61 -7.56
N ALA A 412 7.08 -4.57 -6.76
CA ALA A 412 5.77 -5.18 -6.92
C ALA A 412 4.63 -4.16 -6.79
N ALA A 413 4.62 -3.37 -5.71
CA ALA A 413 3.53 -2.43 -5.49
C ALA A 413 3.48 -1.30 -6.55
N PRO A 414 4.57 -0.56 -6.87
CA PRO A 414 4.51 0.49 -7.86
C PRO A 414 4.26 -0.03 -9.29
N ALA A 415 4.79 -1.19 -9.67
CA ALA A 415 4.57 -1.76 -10.99
C ALA A 415 3.15 -2.30 -11.16
N PHE A 416 2.62 -3.00 -10.14
CA PHE A 416 1.24 -3.46 -10.15
C PHE A 416 0.24 -2.29 -10.12
N ALA A 417 0.46 -1.30 -9.27
CA ALA A 417 -0.36 -0.08 -9.21
C ALA A 417 -0.37 0.66 -10.56
N ALA A 418 0.79 0.75 -11.22
CA ALA A 418 0.90 1.34 -12.56
C ALA A 418 0.11 0.52 -13.59
N LEU A 419 0.30 -0.80 -13.65
CA LEU A 419 -0.45 -1.70 -14.53
C LEU A 419 -1.95 -1.55 -14.35
N GLN A 420 -2.41 -1.50 -13.10
CA GLN A 420 -3.82 -1.36 -12.75
C GLN A 420 -4.39 0.05 -12.99
N GLY A 421 -3.57 1.07 -13.30
CA GLY A 421 -4.02 2.45 -13.44
C GLY A 421 -4.51 3.04 -12.12
N TRP A 422 -3.87 2.73 -10.99
CA TRP A 422 -4.19 3.33 -9.69
C TRP A 422 -3.70 4.78 -9.63
N ASP A 423 -4.39 5.63 -8.87
CA ASP A 423 -4.13 7.06 -8.82
C ASP A 423 -3.21 7.47 -7.69
N VAL A 424 -3.33 6.85 -6.52
CA VAL A 424 -2.55 7.18 -5.31
C VAL A 424 -1.97 5.93 -4.70
N LEU A 425 -0.70 5.99 -4.29
CA LEU A 425 0.00 4.88 -3.66
C LEU A 425 0.72 5.38 -2.40
N CYS A 426 0.18 5.08 -1.19
CA CYS A 426 0.76 5.44 0.10
C CYS A 426 1.43 4.24 0.76
N ARG A 427 2.77 4.22 0.84
CA ARG A 427 3.44 3.25 1.70
C ARG A 427 3.36 3.68 3.16
N HIS A 428 2.95 2.79 4.05
CA HIS A 428 2.79 3.07 5.46
C HIS A 428 4.00 2.54 6.26
N ALA A 429 4.65 3.32 7.12
CA ALA A 429 4.31 4.67 7.51
C ALA A 429 5.57 5.54 7.62
N HIS A 430 5.35 6.79 7.94
CA HIS A 430 6.35 7.83 8.21
C HIS A 430 7.13 8.33 6.99
N GLY A 431 6.99 7.78 5.79
CA GLY A 431 7.75 8.20 4.61
C GLY A 431 9.26 8.33 4.91
N PRO A 432 10.07 8.93 4.04
CA PRO A 432 11.48 9.23 4.32
C PRO A 432 11.66 10.56 5.08
N ILE A 433 10.86 10.82 6.12
CA ILE A 433 10.91 12.07 6.90
C ILE A 433 11.87 12.07 8.08
N VAL A 434 12.51 10.94 8.36
CA VAL A 434 13.60 10.89 9.34
C VAL A 434 14.84 11.52 8.73
N LEU A 435 15.37 12.57 9.37
CA LEU A 435 16.51 13.33 8.86
C LEU A 435 17.86 12.72 9.25
N ALA A 436 17.88 11.94 10.33
CA ALA A 436 19.07 11.25 10.81
C ALA A 436 18.73 10.02 11.61
N TYR A 437 19.68 9.08 11.69
CA TYR A 437 19.59 7.98 12.65
C TYR A 437 19.78 8.49 14.09
N GLY A 438 19.03 7.92 15.04
CA GLY A 438 19.25 8.16 16.47
C GLY A 438 18.56 9.38 17.06
N GLU A 439 17.55 9.94 16.39
CA GLU A 439 16.66 10.93 17.01
C GLU A 439 15.87 10.31 18.18
N ASP A 440 15.39 11.15 19.12
CA ASP A 440 14.91 10.70 20.45
C ASP A 440 13.60 9.90 20.49
N PHE A 441 13.04 9.47 19.38
CA PHE A 441 11.82 8.68 19.34
C PHE A 441 12.08 7.20 19.02
N ARG A 442 11.24 6.30 19.58
CA ARG A 442 11.35 4.85 19.40
C ARG A 442 11.47 4.47 17.91
N PHE A 443 10.61 5.01 17.05
CA PHE A 443 10.59 4.75 15.61
C PHE A 443 11.75 5.41 14.83
N LYS A 444 12.65 6.12 15.50
CA LYS A 444 13.84 6.74 14.93
C LYS A 444 15.14 6.13 15.47
N LYS A 445 15.04 5.27 16.49
CA LYS A 445 16.18 4.58 17.14
C LYS A 445 16.44 3.18 16.61
N GLN A 446 15.48 2.59 15.90
CA GLN A 446 15.56 1.24 15.31
C GLN A 446 14.51 1.08 14.23
N ILE A 447 14.72 0.13 13.29
CA ILE A 447 13.68 -0.25 12.34
C ILE A 447 12.63 -1.06 13.12
N LEU A 448 11.37 -0.72 12.95
CA LEU A 448 10.21 -1.41 13.50
C LEU A 448 9.23 -1.76 12.38
N PRO A 449 8.29 -2.67 12.57
CA PRO A 449 7.18 -2.87 11.64
C PRO A 449 6.49 -1.53 11.31
N TYR A 450 6.07 -1.38 10.07
CA TYR A 450 5.47 -0.15 9.54
C TYR A 450 6.35 1.12 9.59
N ALA A 451 7.67 1.01 9.85
CA ALA A 451 8.58 2.15 9.90
C ALA A 451 9.59 2.10 8.75
N ILE A 452 9.27 2.76 7.63
CA ILE A 452 10.06 2.68 6.39
C ILE A 452 11.24 3.65 6.35
N ALA A 453 11.19 4.74 7.13
CA ALA A 453 12.15 5.82 7.01
C ALA A 453 13.59 5.46 7.36
N LEU A 454 13.80 4.54 8.29
CA LEU A 454 15.12 4.05 8.72
C LEU A 454 15.61 2.83 7.93
N ASP A 455 14.73 2.15 7.20
CA ASP A 455 15.07 0.93 6.46
C ASP A 455 15.65 1.29 5.09
N PRO A 456 16.95 1.03 4.82
CA PRO A 456 17.54 1.32 3.52
C PRO A 456 16.93 0.52 2.37
N VAL A 457 16.35 -0.66 2.65
CA VAL A 457 15.63 -1.48 1.65
C VAL A 457 14.30 -0.82 1.28
N ALA A 458 13.52 -0.40 2.29
CA ALA A 458 12.26 0.29 2.04
C ALA A 458 12.49 1.64 1.34
N ARG A 459 13.52 2.42 1.75
CA ARG A 459 13.89 3.68 1.09
C ARG A 459 14.26 3.46 -0.39
N ALA A 460 15.03 2.41 -0.70
CA ALA A 460 15.37 2.07 -2.07
C ALA A 460 14.12 1.72 -2.91
N GLY A 461 13.15 1.03 -2.29
CA GLY A 461 11.86 0.76 -2.90
C GLY A 461 11.05 2.02 -3.19
N GLU A 462 10.99 2.97 -2.26
CA GLU A 462 10.32 4.27 -2.46
C GLU A 462 10.99 5.12 -3.55
N THR A 463 12.33 5.09 -3.62
CA THR A 463 13.10 5.71 -4.72
C THR A 463 12.68 5.14 -6.07
N LEU A 464 12.54 3.82 -6.17
CA LEU A 464 12.07 3.16 -7.39
C LEU A 464 10.59 3.49 -7.70
N ALA A 465 9.74 3.56 -6.66
CA ALA A 465 8.32 3.91 -6.82
C ALA A 465 8.13 5.33 -7.39
N ALA A 466 8.99 6.28 -7.03
CA ALA A 466 8.96 7.63 -7.60
C ALA A 466 9.19 7.61 -9.13
N LEU A 467 9.99 6.69 -9.64
CA LEU A 467 10.29 6.55 -11.08
C LEU A 467 9.25 5.67 -11.79
N VAL A 468 8.98 4.49 -11.26
CA VAL A 468 8.08 3.51 -11.90
C VAL A 468 6.62 3.99 -11.87
N PHE A 469 6.14 4.48 -10.73
CA PHE A 469 4.75 4.86 -10.54
C PHE A 469 4.52 6.36 -10.80
N ARG A 470 5.13 7.28 -10.04
CA ARG A 470 4.84 8.71 -10.16
C ARG A 470 5.32 9.29 -11.49
N ARG A 471 6.56 9.03 -11.93
CA ARG A 471 7.05 9.48 -13.24
C ARG A 471 6.32 8.78 -14.40
N GLY A 472 5.79 7.59 -14.13
CA GLY A 472 5.02 6.84 -15.11
C GLY A 472 5.88 6.03 -16.07
N ASP A 473 7.04 5.53 -15.62
CA ASP A 473 7.90 4.68 -16.44
C ASP A 473 7.19 3.37 -16.84
N ALA A 474 6.34 2.83 -15.94
CA ALA A 474 5.46 1.71 -16.24
C ALA A 474 4.09 2.22 -16.69
N LYS A 475 3.57 1.62 -17.76
CA LYS A 475 2.27 1.98 -18.36
C LYS A 475 1.10 1.34 -17.62
N SER A 476 -0.06 2.01 -17.68
CA SER A 476 -1.33 1.37 -17.37
C SER A 476 -1.74 0.44 -18.51
N THR A 477 -2.42 -0.66 -18.17
CA THR A 477 -3.08 -1.50 -19.17
C THR A 477 -4.27 -0.77 -19.79
N SER A 478 -4.57 -1.08 -21.04
CA SER A 478 -5.82 -0.69 -21.71
C SER A 478 -6.93 -1.75 -21.56
N LEU A 479 -6.59 -2.89 -20.96
CA LEU A 479 -7.49 -4.03 -20.79
C LEU A 479 -8.17 -4.00 -19.41
N ASP A 480 -9.45 -3.64 -19.38
CA ASP A 480 -10.30 -3.81 -18.21
C ASP A 480 -10.93 -5.21 -18.20
N ILE A 481 -10.89 -5.87 -17.04
CA ILE A 481 -11.54 -7.16 -16.78
C ILE A 481 -12.55 -6.95 -15.64
N PRO A 482 -13.79 -6.56 -15.97
CA PRO A 482 -14.78 -6.23 -14.97
C PRO A 482 -15.31 -7.48 -14.25
N PHE A 483 -15.44 -7.36 -12.93
CA PHE A 483 -16.15 -8.30 -12.07
C PHE A 483 -17.57 -7.77 -11.86
N LEU A 484 -18.53 -8.37 -12.53
CA LEU A 484 -19.90 -7.88 -12.58
C LEU A 484 -20.62 -8.12 -11.25
N VAL A 485 -21.36 -7.11 -10.78
CA VAL A 485 -22.16 -7.14 -9.56
C VAL A 485 -23.57 -6.61 -9.84
N ASP A 486 -24.60 -7.36 -9.43
CA ASP A 486 -26.01 -6.94 -9.54
C ASP A 486 -26.50 -6.34 -8.22
N GLY A 487 -25.86 -5.25 -7.76
CA GLY A 487 -26.23 -4.59 -6.52
C GLY A 487 -26.33 -5.57 -5.33
N GLN A 488 -27.29 -5.34 -4.44
CA GLN A 488 -27.52 -6.25 -3.30
C GLN A 488 -28.01 -7.65 -3.70
N LYS A 489 -28.55 -7.83 -4.93
CA LYS A 489 -28.90 -9.16 -5.43
C LYS A 489 -27.68 -10.04 -5.68
N GLY A 490 -26.54 -9.43 -5.94
CA GLY A 490 -25.24 -10.10 -6.10
C GLY A 490 -24.58 -10.57 -4.82
N LEU A 491 -25.18 -10.32 -3.64
CA LEU A 491 -24.65 -10.81 -2.37
C LEU A 491 -24.72 -12.35 -2.32
N PRO A 492 -23.60 -13.03 -2.04
CA PRO A 492 -23.57 -14.49 -1.92
C PRO A 492 -24.31 -14.94 -0.68
N GLN A 493 -24.79 -16.20 -0.71
CA GLN A 493 -25.21 -16.91 0.50
C GLN A 493 -23.99 -17.56 1.13
N GLY A 494 -23.27 -16.87 1.99
CA GLY A 494 -22.12 -17.43 2.67
C GLY A 494 -20.94 -16.50 2.77
N VAL A 495 -19.73 -17.04 2.66
CA VAL A 495 -18.50 -16.25 2.78
C VAL A 495 -18.52 -15.09 1.79
N ASN A 496 -18.37 -13.89 2.34
CA ASN A 496 -18.52 -12.63 1.61
C ASN A 496 -17.16 -12.05 1.21
N ASP A 497 -16.17 -12.89 0.92
CA ASP A 497 -14.89 -12.42 0.39
C ASP A 497 -15.07 -11.83 -1.00
N MET A 498 -14.27 -10.83 -1.34
CA MET A 498 -14.41 -10.03 -2.57
C MET A 498 -14.46 -10.93 -3.79
N GLU A 499 -13.52 -11.86 -3.86
CA GLU A 499 -13.39 -12.80 -4.94
C GLU A 499 -12.84 -14.14 -4.47
N PRO A 500 -13.18 -15.24 -5.15
CA PRO A 500 -12.31 -16.37 -5.10
C PRO A 500 -10.89 -15.91 -5.42
N GLU A 501 -9.97 -16.21 -4.53
CA GLU A 501 -8.57 -15.77 -4.61
C GLU A 501 -7.96 -16.02 -6.00
N LEU A 502 -8.35 -17.12 -6.67
CA LEU A 502 -7.89 -17.46 -8.00
C LEU A 502 -8.30 -16.44 -9.08
N LEU A 503 -9.53 -15.92 -9.06
CA LEU A 503 -10.00 -14.96 -10.07
C LEU A 503 -9.28 -13.62 -9.98
N THR A 504 -8.85 -13.20 -8.79
CA THR A 504 -8.07 -11.98 -8.65
C THR A 504 -6.71 -12.03 -9.36
N ARG A 505 -6.21 -13.24 -9.70
CA ARG A 505 -4.98 -13.41 -10.49
C ARG A 505 -5.08 -12.80 -11.89
N LEU A 506 -6.29 -12.59 -12.41
CA LEU A 506 -6.51 -11.83 -13.64
C LEU A 506 -5.91 -10.41 -13.58
N GLY A 507 -5.75 -9.83 -12.37
CA GLY A 507 -5.06 -8.56 -12.15
C GLY A 507 -3.58 -8.55 -12.53
N LEU A 508 -2.95 -9.70 -12.71
CA LEU A 508 -1.58 -9.80 -13.24
C LEU A 508 -1.52 -9.60 -14.76
N VAL A 509 -2.66 -9.75 -15.44
CA VAL A 509 -2.80 -9.61 -16.90
C VAL A 509 -3.31 -8.23 -17.26
N GLY A 510 -4.42 -7.80 -16.69
CA GLY A 510 -5.11 -6.53 -16.97
C GLY A 510 -5.67 -5.88 -15.72
N ALA A 511 -6.37 -4.77 -15.87
CA ALA A 511 -7.00 -4.05 -14.78
C ALA A 511 -8.29 -4.76 -14.33
N ILE A 512 -8.37 -5.13 -13.06
CA ILE A 512 -9.54 -5.76 -12.46
C ILE A 512 -10.31 -4.77 -11.57
N GLY A 513 -11.60 -4.98 -11.42
CA GLY A 513 -12.43 -4.21 -10.49
C GLY A 513 -13.91 -4.50 -10.66
N LEU A 514 -14.72 -4.00 -9.73
CA LEU A 514 -16.17 -4.14 -9.76
C LEU A 514 -16.79 -3.28 -10.86
N GLN A 515 -17.84 -3.77 -11.46
CA GLN A 515 -18.71 -3.02 -12.38
C GLN A 515 -20.15 -3.47 -12.20
N SER A 516 -21.11 -2.54 -12.30
CA SER A 516 -22.52 -2.90 -12.28
C SER A 516 -22.89 -3.70 -13.54
N VAL A 517 -23.72 -4.73 -13.39
CA VAL A 517 -24.31 -5.46 -14.52
C VAL A 517 -25.00 -4.51 -15.51
N SER A 518 -25.65 -3.44 -15.01
CA SER A 518 -26.30 -2.42 -15.86
C SER A 518 -25.31 -1.66 -16.75
N ASP A 519 -24.04 -1.58 -16.37
CA ASP A 519 -23.01 -0.79 -17.07
C ASP A 519 -22.12 -1.69 -17.95
N ALA A 520 -22.40 -2.99 -17.97
CA ALA A 520 -21.66 -3.95 -18.78
C ALA A 520 -21.85 -3.67 -20.28
N LYS A 521 -20.75 -3.53 -21.00
CA LYS A 521 -20.77 -3.27 -22.44
C LYS A 521 -20.77 -4.58 -23.23
N PRO A 522 -21.55 -4.69 -24.32
CA PRO A 522 -21.48 -5.87 -25.20
C PRO A 522 -20.06 -6.08 -25.75
N GLY A 523 -19.62 -7.34 -25.79
CA GLY A 523 -18.32 -7.73 -26.35
C GLY A 523 -17.14 -7.57 -25.39
N VAL A 524 -17.32 -7.00 -24.19
CA VAL A 524 -16.27 -6.96 -23.16
C VAL A 524 -16.22 -8.30 -22.45
N VAL A 525 -15.03 -8.88 -22.33
CA VAL A 525 -14.80 -10.10 -21.54
C VAL A 525 -14.87 -9.73 -20.06
N ALA A 526 -15.85 -10.25 -19.36
CA ALA A 526 -16.13 -9.96 -17.96
C ALA A 526 -16.30 -11.24 -17.14
N VAL A 527 -16.08 -11.15 -15.84
CA VAL A 527 -16.39 -12.22 -14.88
C VAL A 527 -17.87 -12.13 -14.49
N ALA A 528 -18.60 -13.23 -14.57
CA ALA A 528 -20.05 -13.27 -14.28
C ALA A 528 -20.37 -12.89 -12.82
N PRO A 529 -21.60 -12.37 -12.52
CA PRO A 529 -21.92 -11.89 -11.18
C PRO A 529 -21.81 -12.94 -10.07
N GLN A 530 -22.15 -14.18 -10.36
CA GLN A 530 -22.12 -15.27 -9.37
C GLN A 530 -20.88 -16.16 -9.48
N ARG A 531 -20.07 -15.98 -10.53
CA ARG A 531 -18.77 -16.63 -10.78
C ARG A 531 -18.81 -18.17 -10.76
N GLU A 532 -19.99 -18.75 -10.90
CA GLU A 532 -20.15 -20.20 -10.92
C GLU A 532 -19.48 -20.81 -12.17
N GLY A 533 -18.54 -21.73 -11.92
CA GLY A 533 -17.83 -22.45 -12.99
C GLY A 533 -16.79 -21.64 -13.76
N GLU A 534 -16.56 -20.36 -13.45
CA GLU A 534 -15.51 -19.57 -14.09
C GLU A 534 -14.14 -19.82 -13.43
N THR A 535 -13.12 -19.99 -14.27
CA THR A 535 -11.71 -20.11 -13.85
C THR A 535 -10.90 -18.98 -14.47
N PRO A 536 -9.79 -18.56 -13.85
CA PRO A 536 -8.89 -17.56 -14.45
C PRO A 536 -8.46 -17.94 -15.86
N MET A 537 -8.15 -19.21 -16.09
CA MET A 537 -7.70 -19.69 -17.39
C MET A 537 -8.81 -19.66 -18.45
N ALA A 538 -10.08 -19.88 -18.08
CA ALA A 538 -11.21 -19.75 -19.00
C ALA A 538 -11.39 -18.28 -19.45
N ILE A 539 -11.21 -17.32 -18.54
CA ILE A 539 -11.24 -15.88 -18.88
C ILE A 539 -10.04 -15.51 -19.75
N VAL A 540 -8.83 -15.98 -19.43
CA VAL A 540 -7.64 -15.76 -20.27
C VAL A 540 -7.84 -16.32 -21.70
N ALA A 541 -8.45 -17.50 -21.85
CA ALA A 541 -8.78 -18.04 -23.16
C ALA A 541 -9.71 -17.11 -23.95
N LYS A 542 -10.80 -16.64 -23.33
CA LYS A 542 -11.71 -15.66 -23.94
C LYS A 542 -10.97 -14.38 -24.35
N LEU A 543 -10.04 -13.86 -23.55
CA LEU A 543 -9.26 -12.67 -23.84
C LEU A 543 -8.30 -12.89 -25.03
N LYS A 544 -7.68 -14.07 -25.14
CA LYS A 544 -6.86 -14.45 -26.30
C LYS A 544 -7.69 -14.59 -27.57
N ASP A 545 -8.82 -15.25 -27.48
CA ASP A 545 -9.76 -15.43 -28.62
C ASP A 545 -10.31 -14.06 -29.12
N ALA A 546 -10.53 -13.11 -28.21
CA ALA A 546 -10.95 -11.75 -28.52
C ALA A 546 -9.79 -10.85 -29.03
N GLY A 547 -8.55 -11.34 -29.02
CA GLY A 547 -7.36 -10.59 -29.47
C GLY A 547 -6.88 -9.51 -28.49
N HIS A 548 -7.31 -9.57 -27.23
CA HIS A 548 -6.87 -8.63 -26.18
C HIS A 548 -5.49 -9.00 -25.62
N ILE A 549 -5.09 -10.25 -25.74
CA ILE A 549 -3.80 -10.78 -25.28
C ILE A 549 -3.16 -11.54 -26.45
N ASP A 550 -1.86 -11.34 -26.67
CA ASP A 550 -1.10 -12.11 -27.64
C ASP A 550 -1.24 -13.62 -27.34
N PRO A 551 -1.69 -14.44 -28.31
CA PRO A 551 -1.82 -15.89 -28.10
C PRO A 551 -0.56 -16.58 -27.59
N SER A 552 0.62 -16.07 -27.96
CA SER A 552 1.92 -16.62 -27.55
C SER A 552 2.41 -16.11 -26.19
N ALA A 553 1.77 -15.05 -25.63
CA ALA A 553 2.19 -14.48 -24.36
C ALA A 553 1.98 -15.49 -23.22
N PRO A 554 2.97 -15.70 -22.34
CA PRO A 554 2.78 -16.47 -21.11
C PRO A 554 1.69 -15.84 -20.24
N ALA A 555 0.62 -16.56 -20.03
CA ALA A 555 -0.50 -16.16 -19.15
C ALA A 555 -1.04 -17.38 -18.41
N ASP A 556 -0.14 -18.22 -17.89
CA ASP A 556 -0.47 -19.36 -17.04
C ASP A 556 -0.64 -18.88 -15.61
N LEU A 557 -1.87 -18.50 -15.28
CA LEU A 557 -2.25 -18.00 -13.96
C LEU A 557 -2.21 -19.08 -12.87
N ASP A 558 -2.32 -20.37 -13.25
CA ASP A 558 -2.28 -21.48 -12.30
C ASP A 558 -0.85 -21.74 -11.82
N SER A 559 0.12 -21.72 -12.71
CA SER A 559 1.56 -21.83 -12.35
C SER A 559 2.18 -20.51 -11.92
N GLY A 560 1.46 -19.38 -12.09
CA GLY A 560 1.98 -18.03 -11.81
C GLY A 560 3.06 -17.56 -12.79
N LYS A 561 3.11 -18.09 -14.03
CA LYS A 561 3.98 -17.60 -15.11
C LYS A 561 3.18 -16.68 -16.03
N VAL A 562 3.30 -15.39 -15.81
CA VAL A 562 2.44 -14.38 -16.41
C VAL A 562 3.25 -13.21 -16.95
N VAL A 563 2.89 -12.76 -18.15
CA VAL A 563 3.28 -11.46 -18.69
C VAL A 563 2.02 -10.61 -18.81
N SER A 564 2.07 -9.37 -18.29
CA SER A 564 0.95 -8.43 -18.38
C SER A 564 0.60 -8.09 -19.83
N GLU A 565 -0.62 -7.61 -20.07
CA GLU A 565 -1.06 -7.14 -21.39
C GLU A 565 -0.12 -6.09 -21.98
N THR A 566 0.45 -5.21 -21.14
CA THR A 566 1.43 -4.20 -21.57
C THR A 566 2.77 -4.78 -22.04
N GLY A 567 3.04 -6.07 -21.74
CA GLY A 567 4.32 -6.72 -21.99
C GLY A 567 5.47 -6.28 -21.05
N GLU A 568 5.22 -5.30 -20.16
CA GLU A 568 6.26 -4.69 -19.34
C GLU A 568 6.51 -5.46 -18.02
N LEU A 569 5.48 -6.07 -17.44
CA LEU A 569 5.56 -6.79 -16.17
C LEU A 569 5.51 -8.29 -16.39
N GLN A 570 6.51 -9.00 -15.88
CA GLN A 570 6.59 -10.47 -15.96
C GLN A 570 6.80 -11.06 -14.55
N LEU A 571 5.89 -11.93 -14.15
CA LEU A 571 5.98 -12.72 -12.91
C LEU A 571 6.32 -14.19 -13.22
N ASP A 572 7.22 -14.77 -12.43
CA ASP A 572 7.39 -16.22 -12.26
C ASP A 572 7.30 -16.52 -10.75
N ALA A 573 6.12 -16.92 -10.31
CA ALA A 573 5.85 -17.18 -8.89
C ALA A 573 6.69 -18.36 -8.36
N GLY A 574 6.90 -19.40 -9.17
CA GLY A 574 7.72 -20.56 -8.80
C GLY A 574 9.19 -20.21 -8.61
N ALA A 575 9.71 -19.28 -9.38
CA ALA A 575 11.07 -18.75 -9.23
C ALA A 575 11.15 -17.60 -8.23
N LYS A 576 10.03 -17.11 -7.69
CA LYS A 576 9.95 -15.89 -6.87
C LYS A 576 10.66 -14.71 -7.57
N ALA A 577 10.32 -14.50 -8.85
CA ALA A 577 10.92 -13.49 -9.68
C ALA A 577 9.88 -12.59 -10.33
N LEU A 578 10.10 -11.28 -10.23
CA LEU A 578 9.30 -10.25 -10.88
C LEU A 578 10.21 -9.34 -11.67
N ALA A 579 9.99 -9.25 -12.98
CA ALA A 579 10.74 -8.38 -13.88
C ALA A 579 9.87 -7.27 -14.43
N LEU A 580 10.42 -6.05 -14.48
CA LEU A 580 9.85 -4.90 -15.18
C LEU A 580 10.78 -4.49 -16.32
N ARG A 581 10.22 -4.33 -17.53
CA ARG A 581 10.96 -3.94 -18.74
C ARG A 581 10.27 -2.76 -19.39
N THR A 582 10.74 -1.56 -19.07
CA THR A 582 10.30 -0.33 -19.74
C THR A 582 11.47 0.37 -20.41
N PRO A 583 11.24 1.30 -21.34
CA PRO A 583 12.33 2.08 -21.93
C PRO A 583 13.14 2.90 -20.91
N MET A 584 12.49 3.38 -19.82
CA MET A 584 13.07 4.30 -18.85
C MET A 584 13.62 3.61 -17.61
N THR A 585 13.01 2.49 -17.22
CA THR A 585 13.37 1.71 -16.03
C THR A 585 13.29 0.23 -16.32
N GLN A 586 14.31 -0.50 -15.89
CA GLN A 586 14.32 -1.97 -15.90
C GLN A 586 14.64 -2.46 -14.49
N ALA A 587 13.89 -3.44 -14.01
CA ALA A 587 14.03 -3.92 -12.64
C ALA A 587 13.75 -5.42 -12.53
N LEU A 588 14.36 -6.03 -11.51
CA LEU A 588 14.18 -7.44 -11.15
C LEU A 588 14.17 -7.58 -9.63
N ALA A 589 13.06 -8.07 -9.07
CA ALA A 589 13.03 -8.63 -7.73
C ALA A 589 13.15 -10.15 -7.85
N PHE A 590 14.04 -10.78 -7.06
CA PHE A 590 14.39 -12.18 -7.24
C PHE A 590 14.84 -12.86 -5.95
N ASP A 591 14.51 -14.14 -5.81
CA ASP A 591 15.08 -15.02 -4.78
C ASP A 591 16.42 -15.61 -5.29
N LYS A 592 16.47 -16.03 -6.54
CA LYS A 592 17.67 -16.55 -7.22
C LYS A 592 17.69 -16.12 -8.69
N VAL A 593 18.89 -15.97 -9.27
CA VAL A 593 19.06 -15.52 -10.65
C VAL A 593 19.18 -16.68 -11.65
N GLY A 594 19.45 -17.91 -11.22
CA GLY A 594 19.59 -19.08 -12.12
C GLY A 594 20.64 -18.86 -13.22
N ASP A 595 20.27 -19.10 -14.49
CA ASP A 595 21.13 -18.92 -15.66
C ASP A 595 21.28 -17.46 -16.11
N GLY A 596 20.72 -16.54 -15.36
CA GLY A 596 20.71 -15.11 -15.64
C GLY A 596 19.39 -14.61 -16.20
N VAL A 597 19.14 -13.31 -16.03
CA VAL A 597 17.93 -12.62 -16.50
C VAL A 597 18.33 -11.42 -17.36
N GLU A 598 17.80 -11.37 -18.58
CA GLU A 598 17.99 -10.25 -19.50
C GLU A 598 16.80 -9.28 -19.35
N LEU A 599 17.10 -8.00 -19.07
CA LEU A 599 16.07 -6.97 -18.92
C LEU A 599 15.99 -6.05 -20.15
N GLY A 600 17.03 -6.03 -20.98
CA GLY A 600 17.15 -5.24 -22.20
C GLY A 600 18.40 -4.36 -22.20
N ALA A 601 18.46 -3.30 -21.40
CA ALA A 601 19.65 -2.46 -21.27
C ALA A 601 20.70 -3.05 -20.31
N VAL A 602 20.27 -3.90 -19.40
CA VAL A 602 21.12 -4.61 -18.44
C VAL A 602 20.69 -6.07 -18.29
N SER A 603 21.66 -6.96 -18.10
CA SER A 603 21.44 -8.36 -17.75
C SER A 603 22.03 -8.66 -16.38
N VAL A 604 21.29 -9.39 -15.54
CA VAL A 604 21.78 -9.95 -14.29
C VAL A 604 22.26 -11.37 -14.57
N LYS A 605 23.55 -11.60 -14.45
CA LYS A 605 24.17 -12.90 -14.83
C LYS A 605 24.35 -13.82 -13.62
N GLN A 606 24.54 -13.26 -12.43
CA GLN A 606 24.63 -13.99 -11.16
C GLN A 606 24.33 -13.09 -9.98
N ALA A 607 23.91 -13.66 -8.86
CA ALA A 607 23.80 -13.00 -7.57
C ALA A 607 24.10 -14.01 -6.46
N ASP A 608 24.70 -13.53 -5.37
CA ASP A 608 25.03 -14.35 -4.20
C ASP A 608 23.90 -14.37 -3.14
N GLY A 609 22.72 -13.84 -3.48
CA GLY A 609 21.54 -13.85 -2.63
C GLY A 609 20.32 -13.24 -3.32
N ARG A 610 19.23 -13.15 -2.58
CA ARG A 610 17.97 -12.53 -3.01
C ARG A 610 18.01 -11.02 -2.88
N GLY A 611 17.23 -10.32 -3.68
CA GLY A 611 17.13 -8.86 -3.62
C GLY A 611 16.36 -8.22 -4.75
N LEU A 612 16.47 -6.89 -4.81
CA LEU A 612 15.94 -6.02 -5.83
C LEU A 612 17.09 -5.34 -6.56
N LEU A 613 17.12 -5.48 -7.90
CA LEU A 613 17.97 -4.72 -8.76
C LEU A 613 17.13 -3.86 -9.70
N SER A 614 17.51 -2.59 -9.90
CA SER A 614 16.90 -1.76 -10.95
C SER A 614 17.93 -0.84 -11.59
N LEU A 615 17.69 -0.49 -12.86
CA LEU A 615 18.41 0.53 -13.61
C LEU A 615 17.40 1.51 -14.18
N SER A 616 17.52 2.78 -13.85
CA SER A 616 16.58 3.85 -14.25
C SER A 616 17.31 5.03 -14.85
N SER A 617 16.78 5.59 -15.92
CA SER A 617 17.27 6.84 -16.52
C SER A 617 17.00 8.04 -15.58
N LEU A 618 17.99 8.91 -15.41
CA LEU A 618 17.88 10.17 -14.65
C LEU A 618 17.87 11.42 -15.54
N ASP A 619 18.10 11.30 -16.83
CA ASP A 619 18.20 12.39 -17.80
C ASP A 619 17.00 12.48 -18.76
N GLY A 620 15.91 11.79 -18.45
CA GLY A 620 14.64 11.92 -19.17
C GLY A 620 14.58 11.23 -20.54
N VAL A 621 15.62 10.47 -20.92
CA VAL A 621 15.65 9.73 -22.18
C VAL A 621 15.70 8.21 -21.93
N PRO A 622 15.30 7.36 -22.89
CA PRO A 622 15.35 5.92 -22.71
C PRO A 622 16.76 5.41 -22.32
N LEU A 623 16.82 4.34 -21.53
CA LEU A 623 18.07 3.74 -21.03
C LEU A 623 19.11 3.49 -22.12
N LYS A 624 18.68 3.12 -23.33
CA LYS A 624 19.57 2.90 -24.48
C LYS A 624 20.35 4.16 -24.87
N ASP A 625 19.81 5.35 -24.61
CA ASP A 625 20.36 6.65 -24.98
C ASP A 625 20.84 7.46 -23.74
N SER A 626 20.42 7.04 -22.53
CA SER A 626 20.71 7.74 -21.28
C SER A 626 22.19 7.76 -20.95
N LYS A 627 22.68 8.94 -20.55
CA LYS A 627 24.06 9.14 -20.10
C LYS A 627 24.19 9.13 -18.58
N ARG A 628 23.08 9.28 -17.85
CA ARG A 628 23.05 9.32 -16.39
C ARG A 628 21.94 8.43 -15.87
N GLN A 629 22.30 7.39 -15.14
CA GLN A 629 21.37 6.35 -14.69
C GLN A 629 21.55 6.08 -13.22
N LEU A 630 20.47 5.72 -12.53
CA LEU A 630 20.47 5.24 -11.14
C LEU A 630 20.35 3.72 -11.15
N LEU A 631 21.32 3.04 -10.55
CA LEU A 631 21.23 1.61 -10.28
C LEU A 631 20.95 1.41 -8.80
N ILE A 632 19.95 0.58 -8.51
CA ILE A 632 19.59 0.14 -7.15
C ILE A 632 19.98 -1.32 -7.00
N LEU A 633 20.65 -1.65 -5.90
CA LEU A 633 20.99 -3.01 -5.49
C LEU A 633 20.62 -3.15 -4.01
N ALA A 634 19.35 -3.50 -3.74
CA ALA A 634 18.82 -3.66 -2.39
C ALA A 634 18.71 -5.14 -2.03
N SER A 635 19.35 -5.54 -0.95
CA SER A 635 19.34 -6.91 -0.42
C SER A 635 18.36 -7.04 0.76
N ASP A 636 18.90 -6.96 1.98
CA ASP A 636 18.15 -6.99 3.23
C ASP A 636 18.79 -6.04 4.24
N ALA A 637 18.05 -5.61 5.26
CA ALA A 637 18.54 -4.79 6.35
C ALA A 637 17.91 -5.19 7.68
N ARG A 638 18.64 -4.99 8.78
CA ARG A 638 18.16 -5.24 10.15
C ARG A 638 18.87 -4.35 11.17
N ASN A 639 18.32 -4.27 12.35
CA ASN A 639 19.02 -3.61 13.46
C ASN A 639 20.15 -4.50 13.99
N SER A 640 21.19 -3.90 14.52
CA SER A 640 22.24 -4.63 15.23
C SER A 640 21.70 -5.34 16.47
N GLY A 641 22.06 -6.60 16.64
CA GLY A 641 21.66 -7.40 17.80
C GLY A 641 20.21 -7.89 17.76
N MET A 642 19.50 -7.82 16.62
CA MET A 642 18.22 -8.53 16.46
C MET A 642 18.36 -10.02 16.79
N ARG A 643 17.39 -10.55 17.51
CA ARG A 643 17.32 -11.97 17.84
C ARG A 643 15.94 -12.53 17.50
N PHE A 644 15.94 -13.72 16.96
CA PHE A 644 14.76 -14.50 16.63
C PHE A 644 14.69 -15.75 17.50
N ARG A 645 13.48 -16.20 17.78
CA ARG A 645 13.22 -17.41 18.56
C ARG A 645 13.50 -18.68 17.76
N ASP A 646 13.28 -18.63 16.46
CA ASP A 646 13.39 -19.74 15.52
C ASP A 646 14.34 -19.43 14.37
N ALA A 647 14.84 -20.47 13.71
CA ALA A 647 15.75 -20.34 12.57
C ALA A 647 15.09 -19.71 11.34
N ASP A 648 13.78 -19.84 11.21
CA ASP A 648 12.99 -19.29 10.08
C ASP A 648 12.62 -17.81 10.30
N GLN A 649 13.04 -17.23 11.45
CA GLN A 649 12.87 -15.81 11.78
C GLN A 649 11.40 -15.35 11.86
N HIS A 650 10.49 -16.25 12.22
CA HIS A 650 9.07 -15.92 12.32
C HIS A 650 8.78 -15.08 13.57
N VAL A 651 9.36 -15.40 14.72
CA VAL A 651 9.11 -14.74 16.00
C VAL A 651 10.34 -13.94 16.43
N ILE A 652 10.14 -12.64 16.69
CA ILE A 652 11.20 -11.77 17.15
C ILE A 652 11.26 -11.75 18.68
N ASP A 653 12.45 -11.99 19.25
CA ASP A 653 12.72 -11.90 20.69
C ASP A 653 13.41 -10.59 21.09
N ASP A 654 14.05 -9.91 20.12
CA ASP A 654 14.69 -8.61 20.35
C ASP A 654 14.77 -7.86 19.03
N PHE A 655 14.19 -6.67 18.95
CA PHE A 655 14.27 -5.81 17.75
C PHE A 655 15.65 -5.23 17.50
N GLY A 656 16.59 -5.37 18.46
CA GLY A 656 17.93 -4.82 18.34
C GLY A 656 17.96 -3.30 18.49
N ARG A 657 19.02 -2.70 17.94
CA ARG A 657 19.31 -1.26 18.05
C ARG A 657 20.16 -0.77 16.88
N LEU A 658 20.39 0.53 16.81
CA LEU A 658 21.37 1.09 15.87
C LEU A 658 22.80 0.58 16.15
N PRO A 659 23.67 0.49 15.15
CA PRO A 659 23.43 0.89 13.77
C PRO A 659 22.54 -0.10 13.00
N VAL A 660 21.88 0.39 11.95
CA VAL A 660 21.24 -0.48 10.97
C VAL A 660 22.33 -1.22 10.19
N LEU A 661 22.08 -2.49 9.91
CA LEU A 661 22.96 -3.35 9.11
C LEU A 661 22.31 -3.62 7.76
N ILE A 662 23.10 -3.60 6.69
CA ILE A 662 22.70 -4.04 5.35
C ILE A 662 23.38 -5.40 5.08
N ARG A 663 22.61 -6.37 4.57
CA ARG A 663 23.17 -7.66 4.14
C ARG A 663 24.06 -7.45 2.92
N ARG A 664 25.31 -7.92 2.99
CA ARG A 664 26.20 -7.89 1.84
C ARG A 664 25.59 -8.68 0.69
N MET A 665 25.64 -8.13 -0.51
CA MET A 665 25.26 -8.80 -1.74
C MET A 665 26.19 -8.42 -2.89
N GLU A 666 26.56 -9.40 -3.69
CA GLU A 666 27.32 -9.20 -4.92
C GLU A 666 26.52 -9.72 -6.12
N VAL A 667 26.54 -8.93 -7.20
CA VAL A 667 25.89 -9.29 -8.46
C VAL A 667 26.85 -9.19 -9.63
N GLY A 668 26.73 -10.10 -10.60
CA GLY A 668 27.37 -10.01 -11.91
C GLY A 668 26.43 -9.36 -12.90
N LEU A 669 26.78 -8.17 -13.39
CA LEU A 669 25.97 -7.39 -14.33
C LEU A 669 26.67 -7.28 -15.67
N ARG A 670 25.87 -7.26 -16.76
CA ARG A 670 26.33 -6.92 -18.11
C ARG A 670 25.45 -5.80 -18.63
N PHE A 671 26.08 -4.71 -19.07
CA PHE A 671 25.37 -3.65 -19.78
C PHE A 671 25.26 -4.02 -21.24
N ASP A 672 24.03 -4.07 -21.76
CA ASP A 672 23.72 -4.55 -23.11
C ASP A 672 23.54 -3.39 -24.11
N THR A 673 23.54 -2.14 -23.65
CA THR A 673 23.59 -0.94 -24.52
C THR A 673 25.03 -0.53 -24.80
N SER A 674 25.28 0.10 -25.95
CA SER A 674 26.62 0.52 -26.34
C SER A 674 27.22 1.56 -25.41
N GLY A 675 28.55 1.55 -25.24
CA GLY A 675 29.31 2.56 -24.48
C GLY A 675 30.21 1.99 -23.38
N THR A 676 30.81 2.88 -22.64
CA THR A 676 31.58 2.60 -21.41
C THR A 676 30.84 3.19 -20.23
N PHE A 677 30.70 2.42 -19.17
CA PHE A 677 29.90 2.78 -17.99
C PHE A 677 30.81 2.94 -16.77
N LYS A 678 30.83 4.12 -16.20
CA LYS A 678 31.48 4.43 -14.94
C LYS A 678 30.48 4.29 -13.80
N ILE A 679 30.77 3.47 -12.80
CA ILE A 679 29.87 3.15 -11.69
C ILE A 679 30.43 3.71 -10.39
N SER A 680 29.65 4.58 -9.75
CA SER A 680 30.00 5.25 -8.51
C SER A 680 28.95 4.98 -7.43
N PRO A 681 29.32 4.51 -6.23
CA PRO A 681 28.37 4.37 -5.12
C PRO A 681 27.79 5.73 -4.72
N VAL A 682 26.54 5.72 -4.26
CA VAL A 682 25.83 6.90 -3.77
C VAL A 682 25.40 6.63 -2.33
N GLY A 683 25.73 7.54 -1.40
CA GLY A 683 25.31 7.45 0.00
C GLY A 683 23.79 7.56 0.17
N LEU A 684 23.29 7.20 1.34
CA LEU A 684 21.85 7.36 1.67
C LEU A 684 21.39 8.83 1.66
N ASP A 685 22.33 9.76 1.76
CA ASP A 685 22.15 11.21 1.64
C ASP A 685 22.33 11.74 0.20
N GLY A 686 22.53 10.86 -0.77
CA GLY A 686 22.71 11.22 -2.19
C GLY A 686 24.12 11.59 -2.61
N ARG A 687 25.11 11.63 -1.70
CA ARG A 687 26.51 11.94 -2.07
C ARG A 687 27.10 10.86 -2.96
N VAL A 688 27.61 11.30 -4.12
CA VAL A 688 28.36 10.41 -5.02
C VAL A 688 29.76 10.20 -4.46
N ARG A 689 30.20 8.95 -4.40
CA ARG A 689 31.51 8.51 -3.91
C ARG A 689 32.45 8.24 -5.10
N ALA A 690 33.72 7.96 -4.82
CA ALA A 690 34.67 7.57 -5.87
C ALA A 690 34.18 6.36 -6.67
N PRO A 691 34.43 6.31 -7.98
CA PRO A 691 34.05 5.18 -8.83
C PRO A 691 34.65 3.87 -8.32
N VAL A 692 33.86 2.81 -8.36
CA VAL A 692 34.29 1.44 -8.01
C VAL A 692 34.52 0.56 -9.22
N ALA A 693 33.98 0.92 -10.39
CA ALA A 693 34.18 0.20 -11.61
C ALA A 693 34.04 1.11 -12.86
N THR A 694 34.72 0.71 -13.93
CA THR A 694 34.49 1.18 -15.30
C THR A 694 34.42 -0.04 -16.20
N VAL A 695 33.33 -0.21 -16.94
CA VAL A 695 33.07 -1.42 -17.75
C VAL A 695 32.60 -1.06 -19.14
N LYS A 696 33.07 -1.78 -20.15
CA LYS A 696 32.57 -1.70 -21.55
C LYS A 696 31.31 -2.53 -21.70
N SER A 697 30.43 -2.08 -22.58
CA SER A 697 29.27 -2.84 -23.04
C SER A 697 29.64 -4.29 -23.38
N GLY A 698 28.76 -5.24 -23.04
CA GLY A 698 28.95 -6.67 -23.27
C GLY A 698 29.86 -7.37 -22.24
N SER A 699 30.66 -6.66 -21.45
CA SER A 699 31.49 -7.23 -20.40
C SER A 699 30.73 -7.39 -19.10
N ILE A 700 31.05 -8.44 -18.32
CA ILE A 700 30.46 -8.65 -17.00
C ILE A 700 31.29 -7.87 -15.97
N VAL A 701 30.60 -7.06 -15.16
CA VAL A 701 31.14 -6.40 -13.97
C VAL A 701 30.57 -7.06 -12.71
N ARG A 702 31.42 -7.34 -11.72
CA ARG A 702 30.96 -7.71 -10.37
C ARG A 702 30.79 -6.46 -9.53
N LEU A 703 29.63 -6.28 -8.99
CA LEU A 703 29.26 -5.12 -8.17
C LEU A 703 28.72 -5.57 -6.83
N SER A 704 29.26 -5.01 -5.75
CA SER A 704 28.81 -5.26 -4.39
C SER A 704 28.23 -4.00 -3.76
N ASN A 705 27.20 -4.18 -2.92
CA ASN A 705 26.68 -3.11 -2.06
C ASN A 705 27.62 -2.78 -0.89
N ASP A 706 28.67 -3.60 -0.64
CA ASP A 706 29.80 -3.25 0.23
C ASP A 706 30.77 -2.34 -0.54
N THR A 707 30.80 -1.07 -0.19
CA THR A 707 31.54 -0.06 -0.93
C THR A 707 32.53 0.72 -0.06
N PRO A 708 33.58 1.28 -0.62
CA PRO A 708 34.39 2.26 0.07
C PRO A 708 33.53 3.43 0.59
N GLY A 709 33.56 3.67 1.89
CA GLY A 709 32.68 4.65 2.55
C GLY A 709 31.44 4.07 3.23
N GLY A 710 31.21 2.76 3.12
CA GLY A 710 30.14 2.01 3.78
C GLY A 710 29.11 1.41 2.81
N PRO A 711 28.26 0.50 3.28
CA PRO A 711 27.29 -0.19 2.44
C PRO A 711 26.22 0.78 1.94
N THR A 712 25.76 0.58 0.70
CA THR A 712 24.69 1.37 0.10
C THR A 712 23.92 0.57 -0.94
N PRO A 713 22.60 0.77 -1.09
CA PRO A 713 21.84 0.19 -2.18
C PRO A 713 21.93 1.01 -3.49
N TYR A 714 22.61 2.17 -3.53
CA TYR A 714 22.54 3.11 -4.64
C TYR A 714 23.86 3.28 -5.38
N PHE A 715 23.80 3.35 -6.72
CA PHE A 715 24.92 3.65 -7.58
C PHE A 715 24.52 4.59 -8.71
N LEU A 716 25.34 5.59 -8.97
CA LEU A 716 25.27 6.39 -10.17
C LEU A 716 26.03 5.66 -11.28
N VAL A 717 25.39 5.46 -12.43
CA VAL A 717 25.99 4.92 -13.64
C VAL A 717 26.04 6.03 -14.67
N GLU A 718 27.26 6.42 -15.04
CA GLU A 718 27.53 7.44 -16.05
C GLU A 718 28.08 6.77 -17.31
N ARG A 719 27.37 6.97 -18.43
CA ARG A 719 27.80 6.45 -19.74
C ARG A 719 28.72 7.45 -20.38
N THR A 720 29.94 7.02 -20.64
CA THR A 720 30.91 7.73 -21.47
C THR A 720 30.98 7.01 -22.83
N GLU A 721 31.57 7.64 -23.84
CA GLU A 721 31.67 7.10 -25.22
C GLU A 721 32.02 5.64 -25.30
#